data_ae5c58dedb9948c6085ec0ae8d5101f5
#
_entry.id   ae5c58dedb9948c6085ec0ae8d5101f5
#
_cell.length_a   1.000
_cell.length_b   1.000
_cell.length_c   1.000
_cell.angle_alpha   90.00
_cell.angle_beta   90.00
_cell.angle_gamma   90.00
#
_symmetry.space_group_name_H-M   'P 1'
#
loop_
_entity.id
_entity.type
_entity.pdbx_description
1 polymer ?
#
loop_
_entity_poly.entity_id
_entity_poly.type
_entity_poly.pdbx_seq_one_letter_code
_entity_poly.pdbx_strand_id
1 'polypeptide(L)'
;MLDGLPNHLRDRARTVNNIHLPNGEGPVVVWLKSALRVHENPAIDIGILLADRYQKSLLIYQAIDERYPHASLRHHNMLLDGALDLHRGCQEQGLRYVLHVARENNRQSVVKSFANSASCIVTDLFPLPPWTQWVQNIAQSATCPIIEVDCHCVIPMTMFGKSVDRPFKFRDATKKMRKRLVQQTWPNNEITVPRYNGELPFKPVDVEKQIASTKNRFKLLKHCKIDPTVLPIWHERGGEVASLAKWQRFLEKNLSSYSRRRNNAADPTGVSRLSTAFHYGFLSPMKVAREASEVGTKSAQKYLDELLIFREHAWHHVFSTDTPYCSSNLPHWAIESWNNTADDPRPVILSDHQIEYARSPSKLWNLCQQSLLRHGELHNNLRMTWGKSVPKWSTSVEQSLARAQKYNDKYALDGRDPSSIAGIQWCHGLFDRPFYPSLPVMGVVRKRDLETHASRLDMYKYATYVNRSTNSENKLYLVFGSNLVESYAARIMHDNGINVYHVSGIESFDDNQELNLQQLEKLPSSIGDRVKSIANKIQSNKISLISKDLLRGIPSGIFENLKPKYDNGENKLYISLDGRKLEISKFITTSRIDFSVLGNLDGLELNSLQYCLVDEVEDSVDIVSQLMPALWRLAELLWTVQNQQDEND
;
A
#
# COMPACT_ATOMS: atom_id res chain seq x y z
N MET A 1 28.96 -23.81 -0.98
CA MET A 1 27.61 -23.80 -1.62
C MET A 1 27.48 -22.66 -2.63
N LEU A 2 27.77 -21.40 -2.26
CA LEU A 2 27.63 -20.26 -3.16
C LEU A 2 28.72 -20.18 -4.24
N ASP A 3 29.93 -20.65 -3.98
CA ASP A 3 31.09 -20.53 -4.90
C ASP A 3 30.88 -21.18 -6.27
N GLY A 4 30.01 -22.16 -6.37
CA GLY A 4 29.69 -22.80 -7.65
C GLY A 4 28.52 -22.15 -8.41
N LEU A 5 27.94 -21.04 -7.94
CA LEU A 5 26.91 -20.33 -8.65
C LEU A 5 27.50 -19.38 -9.71
N PRO A 6 26.79 -19.12 -10.83
CA PRO A 6 27.14 -18.08 -11.76
C PRO A 6 27.31 -16.72 -11.06
N ASN A 7 28.25 -15.91 -11.50
CA ASN A 7 28.61 -14.65 -10.84
C ASN A 7 27.40 -13.71 -10.61
N HIS A 8 26.49 -13.61 -11.58
CA HIS A 8 25.30 -12.74 -11.49
C HIS A 8 24.32 -13.17 -10.40
N LEU A 9 24.34 -14.45 -9.98
CA LEU A 9 23.54 -14.98 -8.89
C LEU A 9 24.33 -14.97 -7.57
N ARG A 10 25.60 -15.38 -7.61
CA ARG A 10 26.48 -15.42 -6.44
C ARG A 10 26.61 -14.04 -5.80
N ASP A 11 26.80 -13.01 -6.61
CA ASP A 11 26.97 -11.63 -6.16
C ASP A 11 25.72 -11.10 -5.38
N ARG A 12 24.56 -11.77 -5.50
CA ARG A 12 23.27 -11.42 -4.87
C ARG A 12 22.96 -12.23 -3.62
N ALA A 13 23.71 -13.31 -3.38
CA ALA A 13 23.38 -14.29 -2.36
C ALA A 13 24.27 -14.16 -1.13
N ARG A 14 23.70 -14.42 0.05
CA ARG A 14 24.45 -14.59 1.29
C ARG A 14 23.86 -15.72 2.13
N THR A 15 24.70 -16.41 2.88
CA THR A 15 24.24 -17.35 3.91
C THR A 15 23.86 -16.59 5.17
N VAL A 16 22.76 -16.99 5.82
CA VAL A 16 22.24 -16.34 7.02
C VAL A 16 22.70 -17.04 8.29
N ASN A 17 22.83 -18.38 8.23
CA ASN A 17 23.29 -19.21 9.34
C ASN A 17 24.62 -19.88 9.01
N ASN A 18 25.25 -20.51 10.03
CA ASN A 18 26.56 -21.14 9.89
C ASN A 18 26.52 -22.60 9.31
N ILE A 19 25.41 -22.97 8.68
CA ILE A 19 25.26 -24.27 8.01
C ILE A 19 25.61 -24.10 6.54
N HIS A 20 26.63 -24.78 6.07
CA HIS A 20 27.21 -24.51 4.74
C HIS A 20 26.90 -25.58 3.69
N LEU A 21 26.37 -26.74 4.09
CA LEU A 21 26.01 -27.82 3.17
C LEU A 21 24.55 -28.22 3.36
N PRO A 22 23.85 -28.60 2.29
CA PRO A 22 22.52 -29.15 2.38
C PRO A 22 22.52 -30.38 3.30
N ASN A 23 21.53 -30.42 4.18
CA ASN A 23 21.37 -31.48 5.15
C ASN A 23 20.02 -32.18 4.94
N GLY A 24 19.99 -33.52 5.14
CA GLY A 24 18.75 -34.28 5.04
C GLY A 24 18.28 -34.59 3.61
N GLU A 25 17.18 -35.34 3.52
CA GLU A 25 16.58 -35.82 2.29
C GLU A 25 15.44 -34.91 1.74
N GLY A 26 15.14 -33.82 2.43
CA GLY A 26 14.07 -32.91 2.05
C GLY A 26 14.35 -32.12 0.78
N PRO A 27 13.35 -31.34 0.29
CA PRO A 27 13.51 -30.52 -0.91
C PRO A 27 14.41 -29.30 -0.66
N VAL A 28 14.87 -28.67 -1.74
CA VAL A 28 15.25 -27.27 -1.72
C VAL A 28 13.94 -26.46 -1.72
N VAL A 29 13.75 -25.60 -0.74
CA VAL A 29 12.57 -24.73 -0.63
C VAL A 29 12.94 -23.31 -1.00
N VAL A 30 12.28 -22.75 -2.00
CA VAL A 30 12.36 -21.31 -2.31
C VAL A 30 11.20 -20.60 -1.61
N TRP A 31 11.51 -19.88 -0.55
CA TRP A 31 10.53 -19.12 0.23
C TRP A 31 10.47 -17.68 -0.27
N LEU A 32 9.41 -17.34 -1.03
CA LEU A 32 9.18 -16.01 -1.57
C LEU A 32 8.31 -15.17 -0.62
N LYS A 33 8.77 -13.95 -0.30
CA LYS A 33 8.13 -12.98 0.58
C LYS A 33 7.76 -11.68 -0.15
N SER A 34 8.62 -11.23 -1.06
CA SER A 34 8.56 -9.93 -1.69
C SER A 34 8.97 -9.92 -3.17
N ALA A 35 9.56 -10.99 -3.69
CA ALA A 35 9.93 -11.12 -5.09
C ALA A 35 8.92 -12.02 -5.82
N LEU A 36 7.69 -11.53 -5.99
CA LEU A 36 6.55 -12.34 -6.44
C LEU A 36 6.44 -12.37 -7.98
N ARG A 37 7.44 -12.96 -8.63
CA ARG A 37 7.50 -13.19 -10.08
C ARG A 37 8.26 -14.47 -10.38
N VAL A 38 8.08 -14.99 -11.58
CA VAL A 38 8.83 -16.16 -12.07
C VAL A 38 10.03 -15.72 -12.91
N HIS A 39 9.84 -14.76 -13.83
CA HIS A 39 10.89 -14.35 -14.76
C HIS A 39 11.98 -13.49 -14.09
N GLU A 40 13.23 -13.81 -14.42
CA GLU A 40 14.42 -13.14 -13.85
C GLU A 40 14.34 -13.03 -12.31
N ASN A 41 14.05 -14.15 -11.66
CA ASN A 41 13.97 -14.25 -10.22
C ASN A 41 15.22 -14.95 -9.65
N PRO A 42 16.19 -14.20 -9.12
CA PRO A 42 17.44 -14.78 -8.63
C PRO A 42 17.26 -15.84 -7.55
N ALA A 43 16.21 -15.75 -6.70
CA ALA A 43 15.96 -16.73 -5.66
C ALA A 43 15.47 -18.07 -6.25
N ILE A 44 14.58 -18.03 -7.25
CA ILE A 44 14.13 -19.23 -7.97
C ILE A 44 15.30 -19.86 -8.72
N ASP A 45 16.09 -19.06 -9.45
CA ASP A 45 17.25 -19.56 -10.22
C ASP A 45 18.28 -20.24 -9.32
N ILE A 46 18.61 -19.64 -8.16
CA ILE A 46 19.50 -20.27 -7.18
C ILE A 46 18.88 -21.56 -6.64
N GLY A 47 17.57 -21.56 -6.35
CA GLY A 47 16.85 -22.75 -5.92
C GLY A 47 16.97 -23.90 -6.92
N ILE A 48 16.79 -23.63 -8.21
CA ILE A 48 16.92 -24.59 -9.31
C ILE A 48 18.37 -25.15 -9.35
N LEU A 49 19.37 -24.25 -9.38
CA LEU A 49 20.77 -24.66 -9.48
C LEU A 49 21.25 -25.45 -8.26
N LEU A 50 20.76 -25.17 -7.07
CA LEU A 50 21.08 -25.93 -5.86
C LEU A 50 20.36 -27.28 -5.86
N ALA A 51 19.10 -27.34 -6.26
CA ALA A 51 18.34 -28.57 -6.37
C ALA A 51 18.99 -29.53 -7.38
N ASP A 52 19.40 -29.03 -8.53
CA ASP A 52 20.12 -29.80 -9.54
C ASP A 52 21.47 -30.31 -9.00
N ARG A 53 22.30 -29.41 -8.48
CA ARG A 53 23.64 -29.77 -7.97
C ARG A 53 23.61 -30.82 -6.89
N TYR A 54 22.64 -30.77 -5.98
CA TYR A 54 22.53 -31.68 -4.85
C TYR A 54 21.54 -32.82 -5.08
N GLN A 55 21.01 -32.95 -6.31
CA GLN A 55 20.06 -34.00 -6.71
C GLN A 55 18.85 -34.04 -5.76
N LYS A 56 18.29 -32.83 -5.45
CA LYS A 56 17.11 -32.68 -4.59
C LYS A 56 15.92 -32.20 -5.42
N SER A 57 14.72 -32.48 -4.92
CA SER A 57 13.50 -31.89 -5.47
C SER A 57 13.35 -30.43 -5.09
N LEU A 58 12.58 -29.67 -5.88
CA LEU A 58 12.35 -28.24 -5.68
C LEU A 58 10.90 -27.95 -5.30
N LEU A 59 10.71 -27.06 -4.33
CA LEU A 59 9.41 -26.52 -3.92
C LEU A 59 9.46 -25.00 -3.86
N ILE A 60 8.57 -24.34 -4.59
CA ILE A 60 8.36 -22.88 -4.45
C ILE A 60 7.25 -22.67 -3.43
N TYR A 61 7.54 -21.94 -2.36
CA TYR A 61 6.64 -21.67 -1.25
C TYR A 61 6.46 -20.18 -1.07
N GLN A 62 5.20 -19.73 -1.03
CA GLN A 62 4.85 -18.34 -0.65
C GLN A 62 4.00 -18.36 0.61
N ALA A 63 4.31 -17.43 1.54
CA ALA A 63 3.48 -17.16 2.70
C ALA A 63 2.94 -15.72 2.63
N ILE A 64 1.63 -15.58 2.81
CA ILE A 64 0.97 -14.31 3.07
C ILE A 64 0.60 -14.31 4.55
N ASP A 65 1.23 -13.45 5.33
CA ASP A 65 1.01 -13.32 6.77
C ASP A 65 0.17 -12.09 7.07
N GLU A 66 -0.77 -12.19 7.99
CA GLU A 66 -1.64 -11.08 8.41
C GLU A 66 -0.97 -10.12 9.42
N ARG A 67 0.24 -10.43 9.89
CA ARG A 67 0.93 -9.73 10.98
C ARG A 67 1.92 -8.65 10.52
N TYR A 68 2.03 -8.39 9.22
CA TYR A 68 2.83 -7.25 8.78
C TYR A 68 2.10 -5.92 9.08
N PRO A 69 2.85 -4.81 9.30
CA PRO A 69 2.25 -3.53 9.64
C PRO A 69 1.25 -3.05 8.59
N HIS A 70 0.08 -2.60 9.03
CA HIS A 70 -1.01 -2.10 8.17
C HIS A 70 -1.54 -3.12 7.15
N ALA A 71 -1.57 -4.41 7.52
CA ALA A 71 -2.21 -5.44 6.73
C ALA A 71 -3.68 -5.07 6.47
N SER A 72 -4.09 -5.08 5.20
CA SER A 72 -5.43 -4.64 4.78
C SER A 72 -5.94 -5.44 3.59
N LEU A 73 -7.22 -5.29 3.27
CA LEU A 73 -7.79 -5.87 2.04
C LEU A 73 -7.02 -5.44 0.79
N ARG A 74 -6.61 -4.16 0.72
CA ARG A 74 -5.83 -3.60 -0.38
C ARG A 74 -4.51 -4.35 -0.61
N HIS A 75 -3.71 -4.46 0.44
CA HIS A 75 -2.40 -5.09 0.35
C HIS A 75 -2.50 -6.61 0.17
N HIS A 76 -3.44 -7.26 0.87
CA HIS A 76 -3.66 -8.70 0.69
C HIS A 76 -4.15 -9.04 -0.72
N ASN A 77 -5.02 -8.22 -1.30
CA ASN A 77 -5.47 -8.42 -2.68
C ASN A 77 -4.30 -8.34 -3.68
N MET A 78 -3.38 -7.37 -3.50
CA MET A 78 -2.17 -7.27 -4.32
C MET A 78 -1.28 -8.51 -4.20
N LEU A 79 -1.09 -9.02 -2.97
CA LEU A 79 -0.32 -10.25 -2.72
C LEU A 79 -0.98 -11.47 -3.38
N LEU A 80 -2.32 -11.54 -3.38
CA LEU A 80 -3.06 -12.62 -4.04
C LEU A 80 -3.00 -12.53 -5.57
N ASP A 81 -2.96 -11.33 -6.14
CA ASP A 81 -2.70 -11.16 -7.58
C ASP A 81 -1.33 -11.75 -7.96
N GLY A 82 -0.29 -11.43 -7.18
CA GLY A 82 1.04 -11.99 -7.36
C GLY A 82 1.07 -13.52 -7.19
N ALA A 83 0.33 -14.04 -6.20
CA ALA A 83 0.24 -15.48 -5.95
C ALA A 83 -0.42 -16.23 -7.11
N LEU A 84 -1.45 -15.65 -7.75
CA LEU A 84 -2.10 -16.23 -8.91
C LEU A 84 -1.16 -16.30 -10.12
N ASP A 85 -0.44 -15.21 -10.40
CA ASP A 85 0.53 -15.17 -11.50
C ASP A 85 1.72 -16.11 -11.25
N LEU A 86 2.23 -16.15 -10.00
CA LEU A 86 3.28 -17.10 -9.61
C LEU A 86 2.82 -18.56 -9.79
N HIS A 87 1.60 -18.88 -9.37
CA HIS A 87 1.04 -20.22 -9.53
C HIS A 87 1.04 -20.64 -11.00
N ARG A 88 0.49 -19.80 -11.87
CA ARG A 88 0.37 -20.06 -13.30
C ARG A 88 1.74 -20.13 -13.98
N GLY A 89 2.61 -19.17 -13.71
CA GLY A 89 3.96 -19.15 -14.28
C GLY A 89 4.83 -20.32 -13.81
N CYS A 90 4.70 -20.76 -12.55
CA CYS A 90 5.35 -21.96 -12.07
C CYS A 90 4.81 -23.22 -12.77
N GLN A 91 3.49 -23.31 -13.00
CA GLN A 91 2.90 -24.43 -13.74
C GLN A 91 3.43 -24.52 -15.17
N GLU A 92 3.49 -23.39 -15.88
CA GLU A 92 4.03 -23.30 -17.24
C GLU A 92 5.49 -23.77 -17.31
N GLN A 93 6.29 -23.45 -16.30
CA GLN A 93 7.68 -23.86 -16.21
C GLN A 93 7.89 -25.24 -15.58
N GLY A 94 6.83 -25.95 -15.23
CA GLY A 94 6.96 -27.28 -14.63
C GLY A 94 7.37 -27.29 -13.15
N LEU A 95 7.32 -26.18 -12.45
CA LEU A 95 7.64 -26.04 -11.02
C LEU A 95 6.41 -26.32 -10.14
N ARG A 96 6.63 -26.85 -8.92
CA ARG A 96 5.58 -26.94 -7.92
C ARG A 96 5.57 -25.68 -7.05
N TYR A 97 4.46 -24.97 -7.06
CA TYR A 97 4.20 -23.82 -6.20
C TYR A 97 3.12 -24.16 -5.18
N VAL A 98 3.28 -23.67 -3.93
CA VAL A 98 2.30 -23.80 -2.85
C VAL A 98 2.15 -22.49 -2.10
N LEU A 99 0.90 -22.14 -1.80
CA LEU A 99 0.52 -20.92 -1.09
C LEU A 99 0.00 -21.22 0.30
N HIS A 100 0.56 -20.53 1.30
CA HIS A 100 0.02 -20.44 2.65
C HIS A 100 -0.50 -19.03 2.91
N VAL A 101 -1.75 -18.91 3.34
CA VAL A 101 -2.34 -17.65 3.80
C VAL A 101 -2.67 -17.80 5.27
N ALA A 102 -1.99 -17.05 6.12
CA ALA A 102 -2.23 -17.02 7.55
C ALA A 102 -3.62 -16.41 7.81
N ARG A 103 -4.47 -17.18 8.48
CA ARG A 103 -5.87 -16.85 8.79
C ARG A 103 -6.35 -17.66 9.97
N GLU A 104 -7.55 -17.44 10.39
CA GLU A 104 -8.18 -18.22 11.44
C GLU A 104 -7.99 -19.75 11.21
N ASN A 105 -7.59 -20.46 12.25
CA ASN A 105 -7.22 -21.90 12.24
C ASN A 105 -6.05 -22.31 11.30
N ASN A 106 -5.29 -21.33 10.75
CA ASN A 106 -4.14 -21.57 9.87
C ASN A 106 -3.00 -20.58 10.16
N ARG A 107 -2.67 -20.33 11.43
CA ARG A 107 -1.62 -19.37 11.87
C ARG A 107 -0.30 -20.02 12.23
N GLN A 108 -0.11 -21.31 11.93
CA GLN A 108 1.13 -22.02 12.21
C GLN A 108 2.31 -21.45 11.39
N SER A 109 3.50 -21.55 11.97
CA SER A 109 4.73 -21.15 11.27
C SER A 109 5.21 -22.28 10.34
N VAL A 110 4.69 -22.32 9.14
CA VAL A 110 5.03 -23.34 8.10
C VAL A 110 6.52 -23.28 7.75
N VAL A 111 7.10 -22.08 7.67
CA VAL A 111 8.54 -21.91 7.38
C VAL A 111 9.41 -22.60 8.43
N LYS A 112 8.99 -22.57 9.71
CA LYS A 112 9.71 -23.29 10.78
C LYS A 112 9.72 -24.79 10.57
N SER A 113 8.62 -25.35 10.06
CA SER A 113 8.57 -26.78 9.71
C SER A 113 9.53 -27.10 8.56
N PHE A 114 9.55 -26.27 7.51
CA PHE A 114 10.51 -26.42 6.41
C PHE A 114 11.97 -26.27 6.87
N ALA A 115 12.25 -25.34 7.80
CA ALA A 115 13.60 -25.16 8.33
C ALA A 115 14.19 -26.41 9.02
N ASN A 116 13.32 -27.32 9.47
CA ASN A 116 13.69 -28.57 10.10
C ASN A 116 13.65 -29.78 9.15
N SER A 117 13.04 -29.67 7.98
CA SER A 117 12.84 -30.80 7.05
C SER A 117 13.40 -30.59 5.66
N ALA A 118 13.62 -29.34 5.23
CA ALA A 118 14.23 -29.05 3.94
C ALA A 118 15.73 -29.32 3.93
N SER A 119 16.29 -29.65 2.77
CA SER A 119 17.74 -29.73 2.60
C SER A 119 18.40 -28.35 2.56
N CYS A 120 17.69 -27.32 2.05
CA CYS A 120 18.12 -25.93 2.01
C CYS A 120 16.91 -25.01 1.84
N ILE A 121 16.96 -23.80 2.41
CA ILE A 121 15.99 -22.73 2.15
C ILE A 121 16.70 -21.59 1.43
N VAL A 122 16.13 -21.19 0.30
CA VAL A 122 16.50 -19.97 -0.44
C VAL A 122 15.37 -18.97 -0.29
N THR A 123 15.66 -17.74 0.08
CA THR A 123 14.62 -16.72 0.29
C THR A 123 15.06 -15.38 -0.25
N ASP A 124 14.12 -14.58 -0.73
CA ASP A 124 14.37 -13.22 -1.19
C ASP A 124 14.71 -12.29 -0.01
N LEU A 125 15.69 -11.40 -0.21
CA LEU A 125 16.13 -10.42 0.77
C LEU A 125 15.29 -9.18 0.68
N PHE A 126 14.58 -8.84 1.77
CA PHE A 126 13.88 -7.57 1.93
C PHE A 126 14.36 -6.89 3.23
N PRO A 127 15.02 -5.72 3.18
CA PRO A 127 15.83 -5.21 4.28
C PRO A 127 15.05 -4.45 5.34
N LEU A 128 13.85 -4.91 5.69
CA LEU A 128 12.95 -4.25 6.64
C LEU A 128 12.28 -5.24 7.58
N PRO A 129 12.01 -4.86 8.84
CA PRO A 129 11.11 -5.62 9.69
C PRO A 129 9.67 -5.57 9.11
N PRO A 130 8.86 -6.62 9.28
CA PRO A 130 9.17 -7.85 10.01
C PRO A 130 9.94 -8.90 9.19
N TRP A 131 10.17 -8.70 7.89
CA TRP A 131 10.80 -9.70 6.99
C TRP A 131 12.20 -10.11 7.46
N THR A 132 13.03 -9.16 7.86
CA THR A 132 14.37 -9.45 8.42
C THR A 132 14.29 -10.27 9.71
N GLN A 133 13.36 -9.93 10.61
CA GLN A 133 13.16 -10.65 11.87
C GLN A 133 12.66 -12.08 11.63
N TRP A 134 11.77 -12.29 10.66
CA TRP A 134 11.30 -13.64 10.32
C TRP A 134 12.44 -14.54 9.86
N VAL A 135 13.31 -14.03 8.99
CA VAL A 135 14.46 -14.80 8.51
C VAL A 135 15.45 -15.08 9.64
N GLN A 136 15.76 -14.09 10.47
CA GLN A 136 16.66 -14.25 11.63
C GLN A 136 16.12 -15.27 12.63
N ASN A 137 14.82 -15.19 12.97
CA ASN A 137 14.19 -16.11 13.91
C ASN A 137 14.20 -17.57 13.39
N ILE A 138 14.00 -17.76 12.09
CA ILE A 138 14.08 -19.08 11.48
C ILE A 138 15.53 -19.57 11.46
N ALA A 139 16.50 -18.71 11.12
CA ALA A 139 17.91 -19.05 11.04
C ALA A 139 18.50 -19.56 12.37
N GLN A 140 17.99 -19.07 13.51
CA GLN A 140 18.42 -19.48 14.83
C GLN A 140 18.09 -20.95 15.17
N SER A 141 17.01 -21.49 14.59
CA SER A 141 16.52 -22.83 14.90
C SER A 141 16.57 -23.81 13.71
N ALA A 142 17.00 -23.35 12.54
CA ALA A 142 17.04 -24.16 11.34
C ALA A 142 18.13 -25.24 11.43
N THR A 143 17.83 -26.42 10.91
CA THR A 143 18.79 -27.53 10.75
C THR A 143 19.39 -27.59 9.34
N CYS A 144 18.96 -26.71 8.43
CA CYS A 144 19.44 -26.62 7.05
C CYS A 144 20.01 -25.21 6.76
N PRO A 145 20.82 -25.07 5.69
CA PRO A 145 21.29 -23.76 5.23
C PRO A 145 20.15 -22.83 4.85
N ILE A 146 20.28 -21.55 5.23
CA ILE A 146 19.39 -20.48 4.78
C ILE A 146 20.20 -19.49 3.96
N ILE A 147 19.75 -19.24 2.74
CA ILE A 147 20.37 -18.33 1.78
C ILE A 147 19.39 -17.19 1.49
N GLU A 148 19.79 -15.94 1.77
CA GLU A 148 19.07 -14.75 1.31
C GLU A 148 19.64 -14.26 -0.01
N VAL A 149 18.74 -13.82 -0.90
CA VAL A 149 19.05 -13.41 -2.27
C VAL A 149 18.42 -12.06 -2.58
N ASP A 150 19.24 -11.08 -2.98
CA ASP A 150 18.73 -9.79 -3.45
C ASP A 150 18.07 -9.92 -4.83
N CYS A 151 16.75 -9.81 -4.84
CA CYS A 151 15.89 -9.83 -6.03
C CYS A 151 15.41 -8.45 -6.47
N HIS A 152 15.81 -7.38 -5.77
CA HIS A 152 15.19 -6.05 -5.86
C HIS A 152 16.08 -4.95 -6.40
N CYS A 153 17.41 -5.13 -6.43
CA CYS A 153 18.35 -4.14 -6.90
C CYS A 153 19.15 -4.65 -8.09
N VAL A 154 19.45 -3.79 -9.04
CA VAL A 154 20.39 -4.08 -10.15
C VAL A 154 21.79 -4.21 -9.57
N ILE A 155 22.19 -3.28 -8.68
CA ILE A 155 23.40 -3.40 -7.88
C ILE A 155 23.03 -4.17 -6.61
N PRO A 156 23.49 -5.42 -6.44
CA PRO A 156 23.14 -6.19 -5.26
C PRO A 156 23.55 -5.50 -3.95
N MET A 157 22.64 -5.46 -2.97
CA MET A 157 22.94 -4.97 -1.63
C MET A 157 24.05 -5.79 -0.96
N THR A 158 24.19 -7.04 -1.29
CA THR A 158 25.26 -7.93 -0.85
C THR A 158 26.65 -7.54 -1.38
N MET A 159 26.72 -6.83 -2.52
CA MET A 159 27.98 -6.36 -3.09
C MET A 159 28.41 -4.98 -2.57
N PHE A 160 27.49 -4.05 -2.45
CA PHE A 160 27.80 -2.69 -2.04
C PHE A 160 27.34 -2.41 -0.62
N GLY A 161 26.03 -2.55 -0.31
CA GLY A 161 25.43 -2.57 1.02
C GLY A 161 25.82 -1.45 1.98
N LYS A 162 26.11 -0.25 1.45
CA LYS A 162 26.61 0.86 2.25
C LYS A 162 25.68 2.05 2.15
N SER A 163 25.46 2.69 3.30
CA SER A 163 24.87 4.02 3.33
C SER A 163 25.90 5.04 2.87
N VAL A 164 25.46 5.94 2.01
CA VAL A 164 26.20 7.16 1.65
C VAL A 164 25.27 8.36 1.81
N ASP A 165 25.82 9.49 2.18
CA ASP A 165 25.03 10.67 2.59
C ASP A 165 24.18 11.28 1.47
N ARG A 166 24.51 11.03 0.18
CA ARG A 166 23.81 11.65 -0.95
C ARG A 166 23.74 10.76 -2.18
N PRO A 167 22.64 10.84 -2.97
CA PRO A 167 22.46 10.02 -4.16
C PRO A 167 23.57 10.19 -5.21
N PHE A 168 24.17 11.38 -5.38
CA PHE A 168 25.24 11.56 -6.35
C PHE A 168 26.55 10.86 -5.93
N LYS A 169 26.85 10.75 -4.63
CA LYS A 169 27.97 9.95 -4.14
C LYS A 169 27.74 8.47 -4.38
N PHE A 170 26.51 8.00 -4.17
CA PHE A 170 26.13 6.63 -4.53
C PHE A 170 26.31 6.39 -6.04
N ARG A 171 25.85 7.33 -6.87
CA ARG A 171 26.04 7.28 -8.32
C ARG A 171 27.53 7.11 -8.70
N ASP A 172 28.41 7.89 -8.08
CA ASP A 172 29.84 7.90 -8.42
C ASP A 172 30.51 6.61 -7.90
N ALA A 173 30.22 6.20 -6.67
CA ALA A 173 30.75 4.98 -6.07
C ALA A 173 30.33 3.70 -6.83
N THR A 174 29.13 3.69 -7.39
CA THR A 174 28.58 2.50 -8.09
C THR A 174 28.73 2.54 -9.61
N LYS A 175 29.34 3.56 -10.19
CA LYS A 175 29.42 3.80 -11.65
C LYS A 175 29.92 2.59 -12.44
N LYS A 176 31.01 1.95 -12.00
CA LYS A 176 31.59 0.78 -12.70
C LYS A 176 30.68 -0.43 -12.60
N MET A 177 30.10 -0.68 -11.42
CA MET A 177 29.15 -1.79 -11.19
C MET A 177 27.89 -1.61 -12.04
N ARG A 178 27.29 -0.42 -12.04
CA ARG A 178 26.11 -0.13 -12.86
C ARG A 178 26.35 -0.40 -14.35
N LYS A 179 27.47 0.11 -14.91
CA LYS A 179 27.78 -0.10 -16.33
C LYS A 179 27.84 -1.59 -16.69
N ARG A 180 28.41 -2.43 -15.82
CA ARG A 180 28.49 -3.88 -16.02
C ARG A 180 27.13 -4.54 -15.86
N LEU A 181 26.42 -4.25 -14.76
CA LEU A 181 25.24 -5.02 -14.35
C LEU A 181 23.97 -4.66 -15.15
N VAL A 182 23.87 -3.42 -15.66
CA VAL A 182 22.74 -3.04 -16.54
C VAL A 182 22.78 -3.81 -17.86
N GLN A 183 23.96 -4.15 -18.35
CA GLN A 183 24.13 -4.90 -19.61
C GLN A 183 24.09 -6.43 -19.40
N GLN A 184 23.99 -6.88 -18.15
CA GLN A 184 23.94 -8.31 -17.81
C GLN A 184 22.68 -8.94 -18.41
N THR A 185 22.87 -9.86 -19.34
CA THR A 185 21.77 -10.69 -19.85
C THR A 185 21.34 -11.68 -18.78
N TRP A 186 20.06 -12.02 -18.76
CA TRP A 186 19.53 -13.02 -17.85
C TRP A 186 19.33 -14.31 -18.62
N PRO A 187 20.10 -15.38 -18.32
CA PRO A 187 19.95 -16.65 -19.03
C PRO A 187 18.64 -17.32 -18.64
N ASN A 188 17.98 -17.95 -19.62
CA ASN A 188 16.91 -18.89 -19.33
C ASN A 188 17.55 -20.21 -18.88
N ASN A 189 17.31 -20.60 -17.64
CA ASN A 189 17.74 -21.88 -17.12
C ASN A 189 16.74 -22.97 -17.57
N GLU A 190 17.23 -24.04 -18.16
CA GLU A 190 16.42 -25.23 -18.41
C GLU A 190 16.11 -25.89 -17.07
N ILE A 191 14.83 -26.19 -16.82
CA ILE A 191 14.38 -26.75 -15.54
C ILE A 191 14.37 -28.27 -15.66
N THR A 192 15.43 -28.89 -15.16
CA THR A 192 15.63 -30.36 -15.15
C THR A 192 15.37 -31.02 -13.80
N VAL A 193 15.12 -30.17 -12.77
CA VAL A 193 14.97 -30.64 -11.39
C VAL A 193 13.61 -31.27 -11.12
N PRO A 194 13.53 -32.37 -10.35
CA PRO A 194 12.25 -32.97 -10.00
C PRO A 194 11.42 -32.09 -9.10
N ARG A 195 10.09 -32.10 -9.32
CA ARG A 195 9.12 -31.45 -8.42
C ARG A 195 9.08 -32.19 -7.09
N TYR A 196 8.97 -31.45 -6.00
CA TYR A 196 8.70 -32.05 -4.70
C TYR A 196 7.27 -32.60 -4.64
N ASN A 197 7.11 -33.92 -4.50
CA ASN A 197 5.81 -34.58 -4.42
C ASN A 197 5.48 -35.11 -3.02
N GLY A 198 6.35 -34.84 -2.02
CA GLY A 198 6.14 -35.25 -0.63
C GLY A 198 5.01 -34.50 0.06
N GLU A 199 4.73 -34.95 1.29
CA GLU A 199 3.73 -34.32 2.15
C GLU A 199 4.13 -32.89 2.56
N LEU A 200 3.12 -32.03 2.69
CA LEU A 200 3.31 -30.66 3.15
C LEU A 200 2.92 -30.55 4.63
N PRO A 201 3.65 -29.76 5.43
CA PRO A 201 3.34 -29.57 6.85
C PRO A 201 2.09 -28.70 7.08
N PHE A 202 1.33 -28.41 6.03
CA PHE A 202 0.11 -27.59 6.07
C PHE A 202 -0.80 -27.92 4.88
N LYS A 203 -2.06 -27.52 4.99
CA LYS A 203 -2.99 -27.58 3.85
C LYS A 203 -2.84 -26.31 3.00
N PRO A 204 -2.29 -26.39 1.78
CA PRO A 204 -2.11 -25.24 0.91
C PRO A 204 -3.45 -24.68 0.44
N VAL A 205 -3.46 -23.39 0.08
CA VAL A 205 -4.57 -22.76 -0.61
C VAL A 205 -4.66 -23.32 -2.03
N ASP A 206 -5.84 -23.75 -2.42
CA ASP A 206 -6.13 -24.06 -3.81
C ASP A 206 -6.27 -22.74 -4.58
N VAL A 207 -5.22 -22.38 -5.31
CA VAL A 207 -5.08 -21.06 -5.91
C VAL A 207 -6.17 -20.78 -6.92
N GLU A 208 -6.42 -21.70 -7.87
CA GLU A 208 -7.44 -21.48 -8.89
C GLU A 208 -8.86 -21.45 -8.30
N LYS A 209 -9.15 -22.30 -7.33
CA LYS A 209 -10.47 -22.35 -6.72
C LYS A 209 -10.74 -21.21 -5.75
N GLN A 210 -9.74 -20.81 -4.96
CA GLN A 210 -9.95 -19.90 -3.81
C GLN A 210 -9.57 -18.45 -4.10
N ILE A 211 -8.70 -18.18 -5.09
CA ILE A 211 -8.23 -16.81 -5.35
C ILE A 211 -8.38 -16.32 -6.81
N ALA A 212 -8.62 -17.18 -7.78
CA ALA A 212 -8.87 -16.73 -9.16
C ALA A 212 -10.20 -15.97 -9.28
N SER A 213 -11.23 -16.42 -8.57
CA SER A 213 -12.51 -15.72 -8.48
C SER A 213 -12.51 -14.68 -7.37
N THR A 214 -12.95 -13.47 -7.67
CA THR A 214 -13.05 -12.35 -6.73
C THR A 214 -13.90 -12.69 -5.50
N LYS A 215 -15.06 -13.33 -5.70
CA LYS A 215 -15.95 -13.77 -4.62
C LYS A 215 -15.29 -14.76 -3.67
N ASN A 216 -14.56 -15.74 -4.20
CA ASN A 216 -13.87 -16.75 -3.40
C ASN A 216 -12.66 -16.14 -2.68
N ARG A 217 -11.95 -15.22 -3.33
CA ARG A 217 -10.86 -14.44 -2.74
C ARG A 217 -11.33 -13.67 -1.51
N PHE A 218 -12.48 -12.97 -1.61
CA PHE A 218 -13.04 -12.27 -0.46
C PHE A 218 -13.41 -13.23 0.69
N LYS A 219 -14.01 -14.40 0.38
CA LYS A 219 -14.31 -15.41 1.40
C LYS A 219 -13.05 -15.89 2.13
N LEU A 220 -11.93 -16.03 1.42
CA LEU A 220 -10.65 -16.38 2.04
C LEU A 220 -10.15 -15.27 2.96
N LEU A 221 -10.15 -14.02 2.50
CA LEU A 221 -9.64 -12.85 3.22
C LEU A 221 -10.45 -12.49 4.46
N LYS A 222 -11.75 -12.79 4.47
CA LYS A 222 -12.64 -12.56 5.63
C LYS A 222 -12.18 -13.28 6.91
N HIS A 223 -11.40 -14.37 6.77
CA HIS A 223 -10.82 -15.10 7.89
C HIS A 223 -9.44 -14.60 8.33
N CYS A 224 -8.91 -13.57 7.67
CA CYS A 224 -7.64 -12.93 8.02
C CYS A 224 -7.90 -11.75 8.98
N LYS A 225 -6.98 -11.55 9.93
CA LYS A 225 -7.00 -10.40 10.85
C LYS A 225 -6.34 -9.20 10.17
N ILE A 226 -7.07 -8.55 9.27
CA ILE A 226 -6.59 -7.42 8.45
C ILE A 226 -7.61 -6.28 8.49
N ASP A 227 -7.19 -5.07 8.09
CA ASP A 227 -8.06 -3.89 8.02
C ASP A 227 -9.03 -3.99 6.81
N PRO A 228 -10.34 -4.18 7.03
CA PRO A 228 -11.32 -4.25 5.95
C PRO A 228 -11.72 -2.87 5.42
N THR A 229 -11.30 -1.77 6.05
CA THR A 229 -11.70 -0.41 5.67
C THR A 229 -10.83 0.18 4.54
N VAL A 230 -9.65 -0.40 4.31
CA VAL A 230 -8.76 -0.03 3.21
C VAL A 230 -8.99 -0.99 2.05
N LEU A 231 -9.91 -0.61 1.17
CA LEU A 231 -10.40 -1.46 0.08
C LEU A 231 -9.35 -1.65 -1.03
N PRO A 232 -9.40 -2.77 -1.76
CA PRO A 232 -8.63 -2.97 -2.97
C PRO A 232 -8.90 -1.89 -4.02
N ILE A 233 -7.95 -1.73 -4.92
CA ILE A 233 -8.07 -0.80 -6.03
C ILE A 233 -8.33 -1.62 -7.29
N TRP A 234 -9.58 -1.64 -7.75
CA TRP A 234 -10.02 -2.49 -8.85
C TRP A 234 -9.29 -2.20 -10.19
N HIS A 235 -8.93 -0.95 -10.46
CA HIS A 235 -8.24 -0.54 -11.69
C HIS A 235 -6.71 -0.69 -11.62
N GLU A 236 -6.17 -1.17 -10.51
CA GLU A 236 -4.74 -1.41 -10.31
C GLU A 236 -4.53 -2.89 -9.97
N ARG A 237 -4.39 -3.71 -11.00
CA ARG A 237 -4.12 -5.14 -10.84
C ARG A 237 -2.65 -5.37 -10.49
N GLY A 238 -2.40 -6.21 -9.51
CA GLY A 238 -1.07 -6.71 -9.15
C GLY A 238 -0.61 -7.86 -10.05
N GLY A 239 0.53 -8.44 -9.70
CA GLY A 239 1.11 -9.58 -10.37
C GLY A 239 2.06 -9.24 -11.53
N GLU A 240 2.75 -10.27 -11.99
CA GLU A 240 3.81 -10.16 -13.00
C GLU A 240 3.25 -9.76 -14.37
N VAL A 241 2.16 -10.39 -14.80
CA VAL A 241 1.55 -10.18 -16.12
C VAL A 241 1.12 -8.72 -16.30
N ALA A 242 0.38 -8.18 -15.35
CA ALA A 242 -0.07 -6.79 -15.39
C ALA A 242 1.12 -5.80 -15.33
N SER A 243 2.15 -6.13 -14.56
CA SER A 243 3.35 -5.29 -14.41
C SER A 243 4.21 -5.27 -15.68
N LEU A 244 4.37 -6.40 -16.35
CA LEU A 244 5.04 -6.49 -17.66
C LEU A 244 4.29 -5.69 -18.72
N ALA A 245 2.97 -5.82 -18.80
CA ALA A 245 2.15 -5.06 -19.74
C ALA A 245 2.23 -3.54 -19.49
N LYS A 246 2.26 -3.12 -18.21
CA LYS A 246 2.43 -1.71 -17.83
C LYS A 246 3.80 -1.19 -18.24
N TRP A 247 4.86 -1.97 -18.00
CA TRP A 247 6.22 -1.62 -18.41
C TRP A 247 6.33 -1.50 -19.92
N GLN A 248 5.87 -2.49 -20.68
CA GLN A 248 5.92 -2.49 -22.15
C GLN A 248 5.21 -1.26 -22.74
N ARG A 249 4.02 -0.94 -22.24
CA ARG A 249 3.28 0.27 -22.67
C ARG A 249 4.07 1.55 -22.40
N PHE A 250 4.72 1.65 -21.22
CA PHE A 250 5.50 2.82 -20.87
C PHE A 250 6.77 2.92 -21.73
N LEU A 251 7.47 1.81 -21.95
CA LEU A 251 8.67 1.72 -22.79
C LEU A 251 8.39 2.22 -24.20
N GLU A 252 7.33 1.73 -24.82
CA GLU A 252 6.98 2.04 -26.21
C GLU A 252 6.44 3.47 -26.39
N LYS A 253 5.56 3.92 -25.49
CA LYS A 253 4.76 5.13 -25.72
C LYS A 253 5.25 6.36 -24.96
N ASN A 254 5.85 6.20 -23.80
CA ASN A 254 6.04 7.32 -22.87
C ASN A 254 7.51 7.58 -22.46
N LEU A 255 8.37 6.57 -22.51
CA LEU A 255 9.75 6.69 -22.04
C LEU A 255 10.53 7.78 -22.80
N SER A 256 10.31 7.94 -24.10
CA SER A 256 10.97 8.95 -24.94
C SER A 256 10.69 10.39 -24.51
N SER A 257 9.57 10.64 -23.84
CA SER A 257 9.16 11.96 -23.35
C SER A 257 9.31 12.14 -21.83
N TYR A 258 9.74 11.11 -21.10
CA TYR A 258 9.78 11.05 -19.65
C TYR A 258 10.49 12.24 -19.00
N SER A 259 11.66 12.63 -19.48
CA SER A 259 12.46 13.71 -18.86
C SER A 259 11.74 15.05 -18.79
N ARG A 260 10.85 15.34 -19.74
CA ARG A 260 10.05 16.57 -19.79
C ARG A 260 8.77 16.49 -18.95
N ARG A 261 8.15 15.30 -18.90
CA ARG A 261 6.79 15.08 -18.34
C ARG A 261 6.81 14.65 -16.88
N ARG A 262 7.88 14.01 -16.41
CA ARG A 262 7.97 13.32 -15.13
C ARG A 262 7.63 14.16 -13.89
N ASN A 263 7.74 15.47 -13.95
CA ASN A 263 7.47 16.35 -12.81
C ASN A 263 6.03 16.91 -12.80
N ASN A 264 5.26 16.65 -13.85
CA ASN A 264 3.86 17.11 -13.94
C ASN A 264 2.91 16.07 -13.34
N ALA A 265 2.44 16.30 -12.14
CA ALA A 265 1.52 15.37 -11.45
C ALA A 265 0.11 15.34 -12.07
N ALA A 266 -0.26 16.36 -12.85
CA ALA A 266 -1.51 16.38 -13.60
C ALA A 266 -1.45 15.55 -14.91
N ASP A 267 -0.30 14.93 -15.20
CA ASP A 267 -0.10 14.05 -16.34
C ASP A 267 0.13 12.59 -15.88
N PRO A 268 -0.92 11.78 -15.80
CA PRO A 268 -0.85 10.41 -15.27
C PRO A 268 0.01 9.47 -16.13
N THR A 269 0.27 9.83 -17.38
CA THR A 269 1.09 9.05 -18.32
C THR A 269 2.54 9.55 -18.40
N GLY A 270 2.88 10.62 -17.68
CA GLY A 270 4.22 11.20 -17.64
C GLY A 270 5.23 10.37 -16.85
N VAL A 271 4.78 9.38 -16.07
CA VAL A 271 5.59 8.48 -15.24
C VAL A 271 5.17 7.03 -15.45
N SER A 272 6.07 6.08 -15.14
CA SER A 272 5.82 4.64 -15.36
C SER A 272 4.78 4.02 -14.40
N ARG A 273 4.60 4.59 -13.20
CA ARG A 273 3.76 4.06 -12.11
C ARG A 273 4.09 2.60 -11.74
N LEU A 274 5.37 2.23 -11.78
CA LEU A 274 5.86 0.88 -11.49
C LEU A 274 6.35 0.69 -10.05
N SER A 275 6.21 1.70 -9.18
CA SER A 275 6.65 1.59 -7.78
C SER A 275 6.00 0.42 -7.04
N THR A 276 4.71 0.20 -7.24
CA THR A 276 3.98 -0.98 -6.73
C THR A 276 4.57 -2.28 -7.26
N ALA A 277 4.83 -2.36 -8.56
CA ALA A 277 5.40 -3.57 -9.17
C ALA A 277 6.80 -3.89 -8.62
N PHE A 278 7.61 -2.87 -8.35
CA PHE A 278 8.93 -3.06 -7.73
C PHE A 278 8.85 -3.38 -6.24
N HIS A 279 7.87 -2.83 -5.52
CA HIS A 279 7.66 -3.11 -4.10
C HIS A 279 7.32 -4.58 -3.85
N TYR A 280 6.33 -5.11 -4.57
CA TYR A 280 5.94 -6.53 -4.46
C TYR A 280 6.81 -7.46 -5.30
N GLY A 281 7.81 -6.92 -6.00
CA GLY A 281 8.73 -7.70 -6.83
C GLY A 281 8.07 -8.40 -8.03
N PHE A 282 6.92 -7.89 -8.48
CA PHE A 282 6.21 -8.39 -9.67
C PHE A 282 6.99 -8.18 -10.97
N LEU A 283 7.96 -7.26 -10.98
CA LEU A 283 8.74 -6.90 -12.15
C LEU A 283 10.23 -6.89 -11.81
N SER A 284 11.05 -7.51 -12.66
CA SER A 284 12.50 -7.49 -12.51
C SER A 284 13.07 -6.09 -12.77
N PRO A 285 13.74 -5.46 -11.78
CA PRO A 285 14.44 -4.20 -12.02
C PRO A 285 15.62 -4.37 -12.98
N MET A 286 16.22 -5.56 -13.08
CA MET A 286 17.29 -5.88 -14.01
C MET A 286 16.78 -5.82 -15.46
N LYS A 287 15.62 -6.43 -15.74
CA LYS A 287 14.95 -6.36 -17.04
C LYS A 287 14.65 -4.93 -17.44
N VAL A 288 14.01 -4.17 -16.54
CA VAL A 288 13.63 -2.78 -16.80
C VAL A 288 14.84 -1.90 -17.07
N ALA A 289 15.93 -2.07 -16.29
CA ALA A 289 17.15 -1.30 -16.47
C ALA A 289 17.83 -1.61 -17.80
N ARG A 290 17.92 -2.88 -18.18
CA ARG A 290 18.51 -3.33 -19.44
C ARG A 290 17.74 -2.77 -20.63
N GLU A 291 16.42 -3.00 -20.69
CA GLU A 291 15.58 -2.56 -21.80
C GLU A 291 15.52 -1.02 -21.91
N ALA A 292 15.46 -0.29 -20.78
CA ALA A 292 15.55 1.16 -20.80
C ALA A 292 16.92 1.65 -21.31
N SER A 293 18.02 0.93 -21.00
CA SER A 293 19.36 1.32 -21.46
C SER A 293 19.54 1.16 -22.98
N GLU A 294 18.86 0.17 -23.58
CA GLU A 294 18.88 -0.09 -25.02
C GLU A 294 18.22 1.04 -25.84
N VAL A 295 17.28 1.78 -25.24
CA VAL A 295 16.62 2.92 -25.91
C VAL A 295 17.58 4.06 -26.19
N GLY A 296 18.63 4.28 -25.36
CA GLY A 296 19.73 5.20 -25.60
C GLY A 296 19.40 6.71 -25.58
N THR A 297 18.17 7.12 -25.26
CA THR A 297 17.74 8.52 -25.25
C THR A 297 18.05 9.24 -23.93
N LYS A 298 18.08 10.58 -23.93
CA LYS A 298 18.20 11.39 -22.70
C LYS A 298 17.07 11.11 -21.71
N SER A 299 15.89 10.83 -22.18
CA SER A 299 14.74 10.47 -21.32
C SER A 299 14.91 9.11 -20.68
N ALA A 300 15.40 8.11 -21.42
CA ALA A 300 15.72 6.80 -20.89
C ALA A 300 16.84 6.87 -19.86
N GLN A 301 17.91 7.65 -20.14
CA GLN A 301 18.97 7.89 -19.16
C GLN A 301 18.43 8.54 -17.88
N LYS A 302 17.53 9.53 -18.01
CA LYS A 302 16.89 10.15 -16.83
C LYS A 302 16.02 9.16 -16.05
N TYR A 303 15.34 8.23 -16.72
CA TYR A 303 14.58 7.17 -16.07
C TYR A 303 15.51 6.20 -15.32
N LEU A 304 16.62 5.82 -15.92
CA LEU A 304 17.66 5.01 -15.27
C LEU A 304 18.27 5.70 -14.05
N ASP A 305 18.44 7.02 -14.06
CA ASP A 305 18.88 7.75 -12.88
C ASP A 305 17.89 7.60 -11.71
N GLU A 306 16.58 7.67 -11.97
CA GLU A 306 15.56 7.49 -10.92
C GLU A 306 15.55 6.03 -10.39
N LEU A 307 15.69 5.06 -11.28
CA LEU A 307 15.67 3.64 -10.91
C LEU A 307 16.96 3.22 -10.19
N LEU A 308 18.13 3.52 -10.77
CA LEU A 308 19.41 2.95 -10.35
C LEU A 308 20.20 3.83 -9.36
N ILE A 309 19.83 5.12 -9.22
CA ILE A 309 20.52 6.02 -8.30
C ILE A 309 19.59 6.34 -7.13
N PHE A 310 18.45 6.97 -7.38
CA PHE A 310 17.59 7.41 -6.28
C PHE A 310 16.91 6.25 -5.55
N ARG A 311 16.34 5.29 -6.29
CA ARG A 311 15.69 4.13 -5.68
C ARG A 311 16.72 3.22 -5.01
N GLU A 312 17.78 2.82 -5.69
CA GLU A 312 18.74 1.88 -5.12
C GLU A 312 19.57 2.48 -3.99
N HIS A 313 19.90 3.77 -4.04
CA HIS A 313 20.53 4.46 -2.91
C HIS A 313 19.71 4.30 -1.62
N ALA A 314 18.40 4.47 -1.71
CA ALA A 314 17.50 4.27 -0.57
C ALA A 314 17.49 2.81 -0.07
N TRP A 315 17.47 1.83 -0.98
CA TRP A 315 17.55 0.41 -0.63
C TRP A 315 18.85 0.06 0.08
N HIS A 316 19.98 0.50 -0.43
CA HIS A 316 21.30 0.28 0.19
C HIS A 316 21.43 0.98 1.55
N HIS A 317 20.86 2.18 1.68
CA HIS A 317 20.82 2.90 2.96
C HIS A 317 20.01 2.10 4.01
N VAL A 318 18.80 1.69 3.67
CA VAL A 318 17.94 0.92 4.58
C VAL A 318 18.57 -0.44 4.94
N PHE A 319 19.20 -1.10 3.98
CA PHE A 319 19.92 -2.37 4.23
C PHE A 319 21.06 -2.22 5.25
N SER A 320 21.73 -1.07 5.28
CA SER A 320 22.85 -0.78 6.18
C SER A 320 22.47 -0.05 7.47
N THR A 321 21.15 0.07 7.77
CA THR A 321 20.64 0.84 8.90
C THR A 321 19.80 -0.07 9.81
N ASP A 322 20.12 -0.08 11.12
CA ASP A 322 19.41 -0.94 12.09
C ASP A 322 18.02 -0.41 12.45
N THR A 323 17.83 0.90 12.40
CA THR A 323 16.61 1.60 12.86
C THR A 323 16.03 2.52 11.78
N PRO A 324 15.61 1.98 10.60
CA PRO A 324 15.26 2.80 9.44
C PRO A 324 14.04 3.71 9.64
N TYR A 325 13.24 3.47 10.68
CA TYR A 325 12.03 4.26 10.99
C TYR A 325 12.28 5.39 12.01
N CYS A 326 13.42 5.40 12.69
CA CYS A 326 13.67 6.31 13.82
C CYS A 326 14.23 7.67 13.38
N SER A 327 13.91 8.72 14.13
CA SER A 327 14.49 10.06 13.95
C SER A 327 16.01 10.07 14.19
N SER A 328 16.54 9.14 14.98
CA SER A 328 17.98 8.96 15.18
C SER A 328 18.77 8.61 13.91
N ASN A 329 18.09 8.18 12.86
CA ASN A 329 18.68 7.91 11.54
C ASN A 329 18.91 9.19 10.69
N LEU A 330 18.35 10.32 11.13
CA LEU A 330 18.59 11.59 10.47
C LEU A 330 20.06 12.07 10.71
N PRO A 331 20.64 12.83 9.77
CA PRO A 331 21.97 13.38 9.99
C PRO A 331 21.97 14.38 11.15
N HIS A 332 23.09 14.46 11.88
CA HIS A 332 23.26 15.29 13.09
C HIS A 332 22.76 16.73 12.91
N TRP A 333 23.11 17.38 11.78
CA TRP A 333 22.66 18.75 11.50
C TRP A 333 21.12 18.89 11.39
N ALA A 334 20.43 17.83 10.96
CA ALA A 334 18.96 17.85 10.88
C ALA A 334 18.34 17.65 12.25
N ILE A 335 18.86 16.74 13.07
CA ILE A 335 18.42 16.54 14.46
C ILE A 335 18.60 17.84 15.25
N GLU A 336 19.79 18.45 15.15
CA GLU A 336 20.07 19.74 15.80
C GLU A 336 19.10 20.85 15.32
N SER A 337 18.85 20.91 14.00
CA SER A 337 17.90 21.86 13.44
C SER A 337 16.49 21.69 14.02
N TRP A 338 16.01 20.45 14.11
CA TRP A 338 14.69 20.15 14.68
C TRP A 338 14.61 20.49 16.17
N ASN A 339 15.66 20.21 16.93
CA ASN A 339 15.74 20.56 18.35
C ASN A 339 15.71 22.07 18.56
N ASN A 340 16.44 22.84 17.73
CA ASN A 340 16.49 24.30 17.82
C ASN A 340 15.17 24.99 17.47
N THR A 341 14.26 24.31 16.76
CA THR A 341 12.94 24.84 16.38
C THR A 341 11.77 24.08 17.06
N ALA A 342 12.06 23.28 18.08
CA ALA A 342 11.04 22.48 18.76
C ALA A 342 9.94 23.34 19.39
N ASP A 343 10.33 24.46 20.00
CA ASP A 343 9.44 25.39 20.70
C ASP A 343 8.83 26.48 19.80
N ASP A 344 9.15 26.45 18.50
CA ASP A 344 8.60 27.43 17.57
C ASP A 344 7.07 27.33 17.51
N PRO A 345 6.34 28.45 17.52
CA PRO A 345 4.90 28.45 17.45
C PRO A 345 4.41 27.91 16.12
N ARG A 346 3.47 26.97 16.20
CA ARG A 346 2.81 26.37 15.03
C ARG A 346 1.45 27.02 14.84
N PRO A 347 1.16 27.65 13.70
CA PRO A 347 -0.12 28.33 13.45
C PRO A 347 -1.33 27.40 13.63
N VAL A 348 -1.16 26.12 13.26
CA VAL A 348 -2.19 25.08 13.36
C VAL A 348 -1.52 23.75 13.68
N ILE A 349 -2.02 23.06 14.71
CA ILE A 349 -1.74 21.64 14.97
C ILE A 349 -2.98 20.87 14.53
N LEU A 350 -2.79 19.90 13.62
CA LEU A 350 -3.86 19.05 13.15
C LEU A 350 -3.90 17.76 13.98
N SER A 351 -5.11 17.26 14.25
CA SER A 351 -5.30 15.93 14.80
C SER A 351 -4.90 14.86 13.78
N ASP A 352 -4.63 13.65 14.24
CA ASP A 352 -4.36 12.49 13.38
C ASP A 352 -5.49 12.27 12.38
N HIS A 353 -6.74 12.40 12.84
CA HIS A 353 -7.91 12.30 11.99
C HIS A 353 -7.94 13.36 10.88
N GLN A 354 -7.64 14.62 11.18
CA GLN A 354 -7.62 15.68 10.17
C GLN A 354 -6.55 15.43 9.10
N ILE A 355 -5.39 14.90 9.51
CA ILE A 355 -4.32 14.53 8.57
C ILE A 355 -4.73 13.30 7.77
N GLU A 356 -5.18 12.24 8.43
CA GLU A 356 -5.54 10.98 7.77
C GLU A 356 -6.60 11.17 6.69
N TYR A 357 -7.61 11.99 6.97
CA TYR A 357 -8.76 12.18 6.07
C TYR A 357 -8.74 13.49 5.27
N ALA A 358 -7.53 13.97 4.97
CA ALA A 358 -7.33 15.09 4.05
C ALA A 358 -8.05 16.39 4.44
N ARG A 359 -7.95 16.80 5.72
CA ARG A 359 -8.60 17.98 6.27
C ARG A 359 -7.62 19.05 6.72
N SER A 360 -6.54 19.22 5.97
CA SER A 360 -5.60 20.30 6.18
C SER A 360 -6.11 21.62 5.57
N PRO A 361 -5.52 22.77 5.92
CA PRO A 361 -5.83 24.04 5.28
C PRO A 361 -5.46 24.12 3.80
N SER A 362 -4.69 23.19 3.26
CA SER A 362 -4.18 23.21 1.88
C SER A 362 -4.97 22.29 0.96
N LYS A 363 -5.58 22.85 -0.08
CA LYS A 363 -6.27 22.07 -1.13
C LYS A 363 -5.33 21.08 -1.83
N LEU A 364 -4.12 21.49 -2.15
CA LEU A 364 -3.14 20.62 -2.81
C LEU A 364 -2.77 19.43 -1.92
N TRP A 365 -2.50 19.67 -0.64
CA TRP A 365 -2.15 18.60 0.30
C TRP A 365 -3.31 17.63 0.48
N ASN A 366 -4.52 18.13 0.59
CA ASN A 366 -5.74 17.32 0.70
C ASN A 366 -5.92 16.41 -0.53
N LEU A 367 -5.69 16.93 -1.74
CA LEU A 367 -5.71 16.09 -2.95
C LEU A 367 -4.62 15.01 -2.94
N CYS A 368 -3.42 15.32 -2.43
CA CYS A 368 -2.36 14.32 -2.27
C CYS A 368 -2.78 13.20 -1.32
N GLN A 369 -3.35 13.53 -0.17
CA GLN A 369 -3.83 12.56 0.80
C GLN A 369 -5.01 11.75 0.25
N GLN A 370 -5.95 12.38 -0.45
CA GLN A 370 -7.05 11.71 -1.14
C GLN A 370 -6.56 10.73 -2.21
N SER A 371 -5.48 11.06 -2.92
CA SER A 371 -4.86 10.13 -3.88
C SER A 371 -4.35 8.86 -3.20
N LEU A 372 -3.76 8.97 -2.01
CA LEU A 372 -3.36 7.81 -1.21
C LEU A 372 -4.57 6.99 -0.75
N LEU A 373 -5.57 7.66 -0.18
CA LEU A 373 -6.80 7.01 0.30
C LEU A 373 -7.50 6.22 -0.81
N ARG A 374 -7.75 6.87 -1.95
CA ARG A 374 -8.58 6.35 -3.05
C ARG A 374 -7.84 5.40 -3.97
N HIS A 375 -6.58 5.72 -4.28
CA HIS A 375 -5.84 5.04 -5.36
C HIS A 375 -4.56 4.35 -4.90
N GLY A 376 -4.19 4.49 -3.62
CA GLY A 376 -2.96 3.92 -3.10
C GLY A 376 -1.69 4.43 -3.79
N GLU A 377 -1.76 5.59 -4.41
CA GLU A 377 -0.66 6.17 -5.15
C GLU A 377 -0.45 7.65 -4.82
N LEU A 378 0.79 8.10 -4.89
CA LEU A 378 1.13 9.51 -4.80
C LEU A 378 2.28 9.80 -5.75
N HIS A 379 2.09 10.78 -6.65
CA HIS A 379 3.10 11.18 -7.59
C HIS A 379 4.39 11.62 -6.89
N ASN A 380 5.56 11.14 -7.33
CA ASN A 380 6.86 11.35 -6.64
C ASN A 380 7.16 12.81 -6.31
N ASN A 381 6.90 13.74 -7.25
CA ASN A 381 7.12 15.17 -7.01
C ASN A 381 6.21 15.72 -5.89
N LEU A 382 4.97 15.24 -5.82
CA LEU A 382 4.01 15.63 -4.77
C LEU A 382 4.29 14.93 -3.44
N ARG A 383 4.83 13.71 -3.43
CA ARG A 383 5.17 12.97 -2.21
C ARG A 383 6.13 13.77 -1.32
N MET A 384 7.11 14.44 -1.93
CA MET A 384 8.01 15.32 -1.19
C MET A 384 7.31 16.57 -0.63
N THR A 385 6.33 17.14 -1.33
CA THR A 385 5.57 18.29 -0.84
C THR A 385 4.60 17.87 0.26
N TRP A 386 3.93 16.74 0.09
CA TRP A 386 3.06 16.13 1.08
C TRP A 386 3.82 15.86 2.40
N GLY A 387 4.93 15.15 2.35
CA GLY A 387 5.70 14.79 3.55
C GLY A 387 6.34 15.98 4.25
N LYS A 388 6.88 16.96 3.49
CA LYS A 388 7.49 18.18 4.07
C LYS A 388 6.48 19.16 4.68
N SER A 389 5.19 18.91 4.53
CA SER A 389 4.15 19.73 5.15
C SER A 389 3.74 19.20 6.53
N VAL A 390 3.86 17.90 6.78
CA VAL A 390 3.43 17.26 8.03
C VAL A 390 4.11 17.85 9.29
N PRO A 391 5.42 18.22 9.29
CA PRO A 391 6.05 18.85 10.44
C PRO A 391 5.39 20.15 10.89
N LYS A 392 4.81 20.92 9.97
CA LYS A 392 4.15 22.19 10.29
C LYS A 392 2.88 22.03 11.12
N TRP A 393 2.29 20.83 11.11
CA TRP A 393 1.03 20.48 11.76
C TRP A 393 1.20 19.45 12.88
N SER A 394 2.44 19.12 13.22
CA SER A 394 2.79 18.14 14.24
C SER A 394 3.48 18.82 15.43
N THR A 395 3.35 18.26 16.62
CA THR A 395 3.94 18.80 17.85
C THR A 395 5.45 18.58 17.93
N SER A 396 5.97 17.52 17.27
CA SER A 396 7.40 17.20 17.24
C SER A 396 7.81 16.57 15.91
N VAL A 397 9.11 16.42 15.69
CA VAL A 397 9.67 15.73 14.51
C VAL A 397 9.34 14.24 14.56
N GLU A 398 9.34 13.60 15.72
CA GLU A 398 9.00 12.20 15.93
C GLU A 398 7.54 11.95 15.55
N GLN A 399 6.62 12.80 16.03
CA GLN A 399 5.21 12.71 15.66
C GLN A 399 5.02 12.91 14.16
N SER A 400 5.74 13.85 13.55
CA SER A 400 5.68 14.10 12.10
C SER A 400 6.16 12.88 11.30
N LEU A 401 7.29 12.28 11.69
CA LEU A 401 7.81 11.07 11.06
C LEU A 401 6.81 9.90 11.20
N ALA A 402 6.32 9.67 12.43
CA ALA A 402 5.36 8.60 12.70
C ALA A 402 4.07 8.75 11.88
N ARG A 403 3.51 9.97 11.79
CA ARG A 403 2.33 10.28 10.99
C ARG A 403 2.55 10.04 9.50
N ALA A 404 3.62 10.61 8.95
CA ALA A 404 3.94 10.46 7.53
C ALA A 404 4.18 8.99 7.17
N GLN A 405 4.87 8.24 8.03
CA GLN A 405 5.11 6.81 7.84
C GLN A 405 3.82 6.01 7.93
N LYS A 406 3.01 6.22 8.99
CA LYS A 406 1.73 5.52 9.21
C LYS A 406 0.81 5.64 8.00
N TYR A 407 0.56 6.87 7.52
CA TYR A 407 -0.40 7.07 6.44
C TYR A 407 0.13 6.65 5.07
N ASN A 408 1.43 6.77 4.86
CA ASN A 408 2.08 6.21 3.69
C ASN A 408 1.95 4.67 3.67
N ASP A 409 2.28 3.98 4.76
CA ASP A 409 2.29 2.52 4.81
C ASP A 409 0.89 1.90 4.81
N LYS A 410 -0.08 2.61 5.41
CA LYS A 410 -1.47 2.15 5.45
C LYS A 410 -2.13 2.21 4.07
N TYR A 411 -1.88 3.28 3.31
CA TYR A 411 -2.65 3.57 2.10
C TYR A 411 -1.90 3.38 0.80
N ALA A 412 -0.60 3.70 0.74
CA ALA A 412 0.17 3.56 -0.50
C ALA A 412 0.47 2.10 -0.81
N LEU A 413 0.26 1.69 -2.04
CA LEU A 413 0.61 0.34 -2.51
C LEU A 413 2.12 0.05 -2.43
N ASP A 414 2.95 1.10 -2.49
CA ASP A 414 4.40 1.07 -2.32
C ASP A 414 4.86 1.60 -0.94
N GLY A 415 3.98 1.67 0.05
CA GLY A 415 4.23 2.36 1.32
C GLY A 415 5.41 1.82 2.10
N ARG A 416 5.51 0.52 2.23
CA ARG A 416 6.57 -0.19 2.98
C ARG A 416 7.82 -0.49 2.16
N ASP A 417 7.98 0.14 1.00
CA ASP A 417 9.20 0.02 0.20
C ASP A 417 10.37 0.78 0.87
N PRO A 418 11.60 0.25 0.89
CA PRO A 418 12.77 0.97 1.37
C PRO A 418 12.92 2.38 0.79
N SER A 419 12.58 2.59 -0.48
CA SER A 419 12.59 3.91 -1.12
C SER A 419 11.54 4.85 -0.53
N SER A 420 10.40 4.33 -0.12
CA SER A 420 9.33 5.11 0.49
C SER A 420 9.70 5.56 1.89
N ILE A 421 10.27 4.67 2.70
CA ILE A 421 10.76 4.97 4.06
C ILE A 421 11.87 6.01 4.02
N ALA A 422 12.90 5.78 3.20
CA ALA A 422 13.98 6.75 3.02
C ALA A 422 13.47 8.10 2.46
N GLY A 423 12.43 8.07 1.62
CA GLY A 423 11.76 9.26 1.11
C GLY A 423 11.06 10.08 2.19
N ILE A 424 10.42 9.43 3.17
CA ILE A 424 9.83 10.09 4.35
C ILE A 424 10.92 10.68 5.24
N GLN A 425 11.98 9.93 5.51
CA GLN A 425 13.16 10.43 6.22
C GLN A 425 13.78 11.63 5.49
N TRP A 426 13.81 11.60 4.15
CA TRP A 426 14.30 12.72 3.33
C TRP A 426 13.43 13.98 3.48
N CYS A 427 12.14 13.83 3.70
CA CYS A 427 11.30 14.97 4.04
C CYS A 427 11.75 15.68 5.34
N HIS A 428 12.44 14.98 6.22
CA HIS A 428 12.93 15.46 7.51
C HIS A 428 14.44 15.74 7.55
N GLY A 429 15.15 15.65 6.41
CA GLY A 429 16.56 16.06 6.29
C GLY A 429 17.52 14.97 5.83
N LEU A 430 17.12 13.68 5.82
CA LEU A 430 17.97 12.60 5.30
C LEU A 430 18.39 12.92 3.85
N PHE A 431 19.64 12.68 3.49
CA PHE A 431 20.24 12.91 2.15
C PHE A 431 20.27 14.37 1.67
N ASP A 432 19.80 15.33 2.47
CA ASP A 432 19.87 16.75 2.17
C ASP A 432 21.13 17.40 2.82
N ARG A 433 21.25 18.68 2.64
CA ARG A 433 22.20 19.58 3.33
C ARG A 433 21.43 20.68 4.05
N PRO A 434 22.02 21.41 4.98
CA PRO A 434 21.39 22.60 5.56
C PRO A 434 21.06 23.66 4.48
N PHE A 435 19.91 24.31 4.62
CA PHE A 435 19.42 25.40 3.78
C PHE A 435 19.18 26.64 4.63
N TYR A 436 20.03 27.66 4.46
CA TYR A 436 19.93 28.92 5.18
C TYR A 436 19.14 29.97 4.38
N PRO A 437 18.48 30.94 5.06
CA PRO A 437 18.41 31.09 6.52
C PRO A 437 17.49 30.04 7.17
N SER A 438 17.63 29.88 8.52
CA SER A 438 16.70 29.07 9.33
C SER A 438 15.29 29.64 9.25
N LEU A 439 14.30 28.76 9.20
CA LEU A 439 12.89 29.12 9.08
C LEU A 439 12.11 28.59 10.29
N PRO A 440 11.05 29.27 10.72
CA PRO A 440 10.20 28.78 11.80
C PRO A 440 9.73 27.34 11.54
N VAL A 441 9.73 26.53 12.60
CA VAL A 441 9.35 25.10 12.61
C VAL A 441 10.25 24.19 11.80
N MET A 442 10.69 24.61 10.59
CA MET A 442 11.46 23.79 9.66
C MET A 442 12.98 23.92 9.86
N GLY A 443 13.43 24.91 10.62
CA GLY A 443 14.85 25.19 10.80
C GLY A 443 15.58 25.35 9.46
N VAL A 444 16.73 24.68 9.33
CA VAL A 444 17.51 24.63 8.09
C VAL A 444 17.15 23.41 7.22
N VAL A 445 16.11 22.67 7.55
CA VAL A 445 15.60 21.60 6.67
C VAL A 445 14.89 22.22 5.47
N ARG A 446 15.18 21.70 4.27
CA ARG A 446 14.61 22.23 3.03
C ARG A 446 13.08 22.17 3.04
N LYS A 447 12.43 23.33 3.03
CA LYS A 447 10.98 23.41 2.89
C LYS A 447 10.52 23.16 1.45
N ARG A 448 9.29 22.75 1.30
CA ARG A 448 8.51 22.89 0.06
C ARG A 448 7.23 23.67 0.37
N ASP A 449 7.03 24.74 -0.33
CA ASP A 449 5.87 25.59 -0.15
C ASP A 449 4.68 25.05 -0.96
N LEU A 450 3.55 24.88 -0.30
CA LEU A 450 2.33 24.30 -0.88
C LEU A 450 1.71 25.21 -1.92
N GLU A 451 1.61 26.50 -1.63
CA GLU A 451 0.99 27.49 -2.54
C GLU A 451 1.85 27.70 -3.80
N THR A 452 3.16 27.81 -3.63
CA THR A 452 4.09 27.86 -4.76
C THR A 452 4.03 26.59 -5.62
N HIS A 453 3.79 25.42 -5.02
CA HIS A 453 3.66 24.20 -5.80
C HIS A 453 2.30 24.15 -6.51
N ALA A 454 1.23 24.54 -5.83
CA ALA A 454 -0.11 24.60 -6.40
C ALA A 454 -0.19 25.57 -7.58
N SER A 455 0.46 26.74 -7.49
CA SER A 455 0.47 27.73 -8.58
C SER A 455 1.17 27.27 -9.87
N ARG A 456 2.02 26.22 -9.78
CA ARG A 456 2.74 25.62 -10.93
C ARG A 456 2.09 24.35 -11.45
N LEU A 457 1.05 23.86 -10.80
CA LEU A 457 0.33 22.65 -11.15
C LEU A 457 -1.04 23.04 -11.73
N ASP A 458 -1.47 22.38 -12.79
CA ASP A 458 -2.86 22.44 -13.21
C ASP A 458 -3.72 21.72 -12.15
N MET A 459 -4.16 22.49 -11.17
CA MET A 459 -4.93 22.01 -10.02
C MET A 459 -6.26 21.37 -10.42
N TYR A 460 -6.92 21.90 -11.46
CA TYR A 460 -8.18 21.34 -11.94
C TYR A 460 -7.95 19.93 -12.53
N LYS A 461 -6.98 19.81 -13.40
CA LYS A 461 -6.63 18.54 -14.03
C LYS A 461 -6.15 17.50 -13.02
N TYR A 462 -5.37 17.94 -12.03
CA TYR A 462 -4.93 17.05 -10.95
C TYR A 462 -6.10 16.63 -10.06
N ALA A 463 -7.00 17.55 -9.69
CA ALA A 463 -8.21 17.24 -8.93
C ALA A 463 -9.11 16.26 -9.69
N THR A 464 -9.33 16.45 -10.98
CA THR A 464 -10.09 15.53 -11.83
C THR A 464 -9.46 14.13 -11.84
N TYR A 465 -8.13 14.05 -11.92
CA TYR A 465 -7.43 12.78 -11.87
C TYR A 465 -7.56 12.07 -10.51
N VAL A 466 -7.42 12.80 -9.41
CA VAL A 466 -7.58 12.25 -8.04
C VAL A 466 -9.01 11.82 -7.78
N ASN A 467 -9.96 12.59 -8.30
CA ASN A 467 -11.40 12.35 -8.08
C ASN A 467 -12.03 11.35 -9.06
N ARG A 468 -11.23 10.71 -9.94
CA ARG A 468 -11.75 9.64 -10.80
C ARG A 468 -12.40 8.53 -9.96
N SER A 469 -13.46 7.93 -10.50
CA SER A 469 -14.15 6.84 -9.82
C SER A 469 -13.23 5.64 -9.56
N THR A 470 -13.41 5.00 -8.43
CA THR A 470 -12.73 3.75 -8.06
C THR A 470 -13.65 2.52 -8.17
N ASN A 471 -14.89 2.69 -8.60
CA ASN A 471 -15.77 1.57 -8.90
C ASN A 471 -15.91 1.39 -10.43
N SER A 472 -16.05 0.14 -10.87
CA SER A 472 -16.17 -0.23 -12.29
C SER A 472 -17.47 0.25 -12.91
N GLU A 473 -18.53 0.33 -12.10
CA GLU A 473 -19.82 0.87 -12.49
C GLU A 473 -19.97 2.27 -11.90
N ASN A 474 -20.41 3.21 -12.70
CA ASN A 474 -20.63 4.60 -12.27
C ASN A 474 -21.93 4.70 -11.43
N LYS A 475 -22.00 3.92 -10.34
CA LYS A 475 -23.14 3.85 -9.40
C LYS A 475 -23.02 4.93 -8.33
N LEU A 476 -24.15 5.51 -7.98
CA LEU A 476 -24.31 6.35 -6.80
C LEU A 476 -24.95 5.54 -5.68
N TYR A 477 -24.33 5.56 -4.50
CA TYR A 477 -24.84 4.96 -3.30
C TYR A 477 -25.50 6.00 -2.41
N LEU A 478 -26.70 5.70 -1.92
CA LEU A 478 -27.37 6.51 -0.90
C LEU A 478 -27.26 5.76 0.43
N VAL A 479 -26.66 6.39 1.43
CA VAL A 479 -26.61 5.90 2.80
C VAL A 479 -27.62 6.68 3.63
N PHE A 480 -28.60 6.00 4.18
CA PHE A 480 -29.63 6.60 5.02
C PHE A 480 -29.38 6.30 6.49
N GLY A 481 -29.65 7.28 7.33
CA GLY A 481 -29.56 7.17 8.77
C GLY A 481 -28.71 8.28 9.40
N SER A 482 -28.90 8.49 10.70
CA SER A 482 -28.24 9.58 11.44
C SER A 482 -27.30 9.06 12.51
N ASN A 483 -27.13 7.73 12.61
CA ASN A 483 -26.26 7.17 13.62
C ASN A 483 -24.81 7.04 13.16
N LEU A 484 -23.95 6.66 14.09
CA LEU A 484 -22.51 6.54 13.89
C LEU A 484 -22.13 5.57 12.76
N VAL A 485 -22.88 4.48 12.61
CA VAL A 485 -22.56 3.40 11.67
C VAL A 485 -22.77 3.83 10.23
N GLU A 486 -23.91 4.47 9.93
CA GLU A 486 -24.20 4.99 8.60
C GLU A 486 -23.24 6.11 8.23
N SER A 487 -22.94 7.03 9.17
CA SER A 487 -21.96 8.10 8.95
C SER A 487 -20.58 7.54 8.67
N TYR A 488 -20.17 6.49 9.40
CA TYR A 488 -18.89 5.85 9.22
C TYR A 488 -18.81 5.05 7.91
N ALA A 489 -19.89 4.35 7.55
CA ALA A 489 -20.00 3.65 6.28
C ALA A 489 -19.91 4.61 5.08
N ALA A 490 -20.66 5.72 5.10
CA ALA A 490 -20.60 6.74 4.07
C ALA A 490 -19.17 7.31 3.93
N ARG A 491 -18.50 7.54 5.05
CA ARG A 491 -17.12 8.01 5.06
C ARG A 491 -16.16 7.00 4.45
N ILE A 492 -16.22 5.72 4.84
CA ILE A 492 -15.35 4.67 4.27
C ILE A 492 -15.56 4.60 2.76
N MET A 493 -16.80 4.64 2.29
CA MET A 493 -17.11 4.63 0.85
C MET A 493 -16.47 5.81 0.14
N HIS A 494 -16.67 7.02 0.65
CA HIS A 494 -16.09 8.24 0.10
C HIS A 494 -14.55 8.17 0.05
N ASP A 495 -13.91 7.78 1.16
CA ASP A 495 -12.45 7.72 1.27
C ASP A 495 -11.82 6.67 0.35
N ASN A 496 -12.59 5.63 0.00
CA ASN A 496 -12.20 4.65 -1.03
C ASN A 496 -12.65 5.06 -2.45
N GLY A 497 -13.13 6.30 -2.66
CA GLY A 497 -13.45 6.84 -3.98
C GLY A 497 -14.74 6.32 -4.59
N ILE A 498 -15.64 5.77 -3.76
CA ILE A 498 -16.95 5.30 -4.18
C ILE A 498 -17.92 6.50 -4.14
N ASN A 499 -18.73 6.65 -5.19
CA ASN A 499 -19.74 7.70 -5.24
C ASN A 499 -20.81 7.44 -4.17
N VAL A 500 -20.89 8.27 -3.16
CA VAL A 500 -21.81 8.12 -2.03
C VAL A 500 -22.49 9.44 -1.68
N TYR A 501 -23.74 9.36 -1.31
CA TYR A 501 -24.50 10.47 -0.73
C TYR A 501 -25.09 10.01 0.61
N HIS A 502 -24.79 10.71 1.69
CA HIS A 502 -25.33 10.40 3.00
C HIS A 502 -26.54 11.28 3.28
N VAL A 503 -27.68 10.66 3.53
CA VAL A 503 -28.95 11.32 3.84
C VAL A 503 -29.22 11.13 5.33
N SER A 504 -28.93 12.15 6.14
CA SER A 504 -29.23 12.17 7.56
C SER A 504 -30.66 12.63 7.81
N GLY A 505 -31.34 12.12 8.86
CA GLY A 505 -32.68 12.54 9.28
C GLY A 505 -33.84 11.73 8.70
N ILE A 506 -33.59 10.70 7.91
CA ILE A 506 -34.62 9.76 7.43
C ILE A 506 -34.33 8.39 8.03
N GLU A 507 -35.24 7.87 8.85
CA GLU A 507 -34.98 6.67 9.65
C GLU A 507 -35.21 5.34 8.92
N SER A 508 -35.93 5.29 7.82
CA SER A 508 -36.13 4.03 7.08
C SER A 508 -36.54 4.23 5.64
N PHE A 509 -35.86 3.55 4.75
CA PHE A 509 -36.37 3.06 3.48
C PHE A 509 -36.27 1.54 3.52
N ASP A 510 -37.34 0.86 3.11
CA ASP A 510 -37.35 -0.58 3.04
C ASP A 510 -36.40 -1.11 1.96
N ASP A 511 -35.56 -2.00 2.42
CA ASP A 511 -34.75 -3.01 1.72
C ASP A 511 -34.00 -2.68 0.41
N ASN A 512 -32.74 -3.05 0.39
CA ASN A 512 -31.81 -3.48 -0.69
C ASN A 512 -32.26 -3.37 -2.17
N GLN A 513 -33.21 -2.49 -2.48
CA GLN A 513 -33.70 -2.27 -3.82
C GLN A 513 -32.87 -1.19 -4.53
N GLU A 514 -32.50 -1.47 -5.77
CA GLU A 514 -32.03 -0.42 -6.67
C GLU A 514 -33.12 0.65 -6.81
N LEU A 515 -32.85 1.86 -6.34
CA LEU A 515 -33.72 3.00 -6.58
C LEU A 515 -33.68 3.36 -8.06
N ASN A 516 -34.80 3.23 -8.73
CA ASN A 516 -35.00 3.90 -10.01
C ASN A 516 -35.43 5.36 -9.78
N LEU A 517 -35.38 6.18 -10.83
CA LEU A 517 -35.72 7.60 -10.74
C LEU A 517 -37.16 7.84 -10.22
N GLN A 518 -38.09 6.88 -10.42
CA GLN A 518 -39.47 6.96 -9.93
C GLN A 518 -39.58 6.75 -8.41
N GLN A 519 -38.67 6.01 -7.81
CA GLN A 519 -38.64 5.81 -6.36
C GLN A 519 -38.10 7.02 -5.61
N LEU A 520 -37.38 7.92 -6.30
CA LEU A 520 -36.93 9.20 -5.73
C LEU A 520 -38.09 10.17 -5.41
N GLU A 521 -39.27 9.94 -5.98
CA GLU A 521 -40.48 10.72 -5.67
C GLU A 521 -40.98 10.51 -4.24
N LYS A 522 -40.58 9.41 -3.61
CA LYS A 522 -40.89 9.11 -2.20
C LYS A 522 -39.97 9.87 -1.22
N LEU A 523 -38.90 10.47 -1.69
CA LEU A 523 -38.03 11.31 -0.88
C LEU A 523 -38.64 12.70 -0.72
N PRO A 524 -38.39 13.41 0.40
CA PRO A 524 -38.70 14.84 0.50
C PRO A 524 -38.19 15.58 -0.73
N SER A 525 -39.00 16.47 -1.30
CA SER A 525 -38.71 17.11 -2.60
C SER A 525 -37.31 17.74 -2.68
N SER A 526 -36.87 18.36 -1.58
CA SER A 526 -35.53 18.97 -1.50
C SER A 526 -34.40 17.98 -1.61
N ILE A 527 -34.61 16.72 -1.24
CA ILE A 527 -33.63 15.63 -1.33
C ILE A 527 -33.78 14.91 -2.66
N GLY A 528 -34.99 14.59 -3.07
CA GLY A 528 -35.30 13.93 -4.33
C GLY A 528 -34.78 14.69 -5.55
N ASP A 529 -34.96 16.00 -5.60
CA ASP A 529 -34.49 16.84 -6.70
C ASP A 529 -32.96 16.92 -6.77
N ARG A 530 -32.30 16.96 -5.61
CA ARG A 530 -30.83 16.92 -5.54
C ARG A 530 -30.27 15.59 -6.03
N VAL A 531 -30.85 14.47 -5.59
CA VAL A 531 -30.44 13.14 -6.01
C VAL A 531 -30.71 12.91 -7.51
N LYS A 532 -31.84 13.38 -8.02
CA LYS A 532 -32.16 13.38 -9.47
C LYS A 532 -31.14 14.17 -10.27
N SER A 533 -30.78 15.37 -9.81
CA SER A 533 -29.76 16.19 -10.46
C SER A 533 -28.40 15.50 -10.49
N ILE A 534 -28.00 14.85 -9.40
CA ILE A 534 -26.74 14.08 -9.32
C ILE A 534 -26.80 12.88 -10.26
N ALA A 535 -27.86 12.07 -10.22
CA ALA A 535 -28.03 10.90 -11.06
C ALA A 535 -27.98 11.25 -12.56
N ASN A 536 -28.65 12.32 -12.97
CA ASN A 536 -28.62 12.81 -14.35
C ASN A 536 -27.21 13.24 -14.80
N LYS A 537 -26.43 13.86 -13.90
CA LYS A 537 -25.05 14.28 -14.21
C LYS A 537 -24.08 13.11 -14.33
N ILE A 538 -24.31 12.02 -13.60
CA ILE A 538 -23.46 10.81 -13.67
C ILE A 538 -23.81 9.96 -14.91
N GLN A 539 -24.87 10.29 -15.63
CA GLN A 539 -25.42 9.48 -16.74
C GLN A 539 -25.73 8.03 -16.32
N SER A 540 -25.96 7.82 -15.03
CA SER A 540 -26.20 6.52 -14.43
C SER A 540 -27.64 6.46 -13.92
N ASN A 541 -28.41 5.48 -14.42
CA ASN A 541 -29.76 5.18 -13.93
C ASN A 541 -29.74 4.24 -12.71
N LYS A 542 -28.56 3.87 -12.22
CA LYS A 542 -28.41 2.89 -11.15
C LYS A 542 -28.04 3.60 -9.84
N ILE A 543 -28.99 3.69 -8.94
CA ILE A 543 -28.81 4.21 -7.57
C ILE A 543 -29.06 3.04 -6.63
N SER A 544 -28.09 2.73 -5.78
CA SER A 544 -28.23 1.67 -4.76
C SER A 544 -28.44 2.30 -3.39
N LEU A 545 -29.40 1.76 -2.66
CA LEU A 545 -29.67 2.10 -1.25
C LEU A 545 -28.78 1.30 -0.33
N ILE A 546 -28.16 1.96 0.61
CA ILE A 546 -27.55 1.31 1.77
C ILE A 546 -28.39 1.67 2.98
N SER A 547 -29.16 0.70 3.46
CA SER A 547 -30.01 0.86 4.60
C SER A 547 -29.40 0.25 5.87
N LYS A 548 -29.98 0.61 7.00
CA LYS A 548 -29.75 0.03 8.33
C LYS A 548 -29.72 -1.51 8.33
N ASP A 549 -30.47 -2.12 7.42
CA ASP A 549 -30.65 -3.58 7.33
C ASP A 549 -29.46 -4.30 6.66
N LEU A 550 -28.66 -3.63 5.85
CA LEU A 550 -27.39 -4.15 5.35
C LEU A 550 -26.39 -4.44 6.48
N LEU A 551 -26.55 -3.75 7.59
CA LEU A 551 -25.77 -3.90 8.79
C LEU A 551 -26.43 -4.86 9.81
N ARG A 552 -27.54 -5.56 9.43
CA ARG A 552 -28.24 -6.57 10.24
C ARG A 552 -27.27 -7.64 10.74
N GLY A 553 -27.39 -7.96 12.04
CA GLY A 553 -26.59 -8.96 12.75
C GLY A 553 -25.48 -8.40 13.61
N ILE A 554 -25.38 -7.09 13.73
CA ILE A 554 -24.69 -6.46 14.83
C ILE A 554 -25.69 -6.48 16.00
N PRO A 555 -25.29 -6.95 17.19
CA PRO A 555 -26.20 -6.96 18.34
C PRO A 555 -26.79 -5.56 18.56
N SER A 556 -28.10 -5.44 18.55
CA SER A 556 -28.81 -4.16 18.66
C SER A 556 -28.43 -3.39 19.93
N GLY A 557 -28.06 -4.09 21.01
CA GLY A 557 -27.60 -3.48 22.26
C GLY A 557 -26.31 -2.68 22.16
N ILE A 558 -25.44 -2.97 21.19
CA ILE A 558 -24.20 -2.19 20.97
C ILE A 558 -24.52 -0.79 20.46
N PHE A 559 -25.52 -0.66 19.58
CA PHE A 559 -25.89 0.62 18.98
C PHE A 559 -26.86 1.45 19.81
N GLU A 560 -27.67 0.83 20.64
CA GLU A 560 -28.51 1.56 21.61
C GLU A 560 -27.66 2.33 22.61
N ASN A 561 -26.53 1.77 23.00
CA ASN A 561 -25.56 2.41 23.90
C ASN A 561 -24.70 3.48 23.20
N LEU A 562 -24.58 3.44 21.87
CA LEU A 562 -23.82 4.42 21.08
C LEU A 562 -24.67 5.59 20.56
N LYS A 563 -25.98 5.62 20.88
CA LYS A 563 -26.84 6.76 20.50
C LYS A 563 -26.34 8.03 21.20
N PRO A 564 -25.96 9.06 20.45
CA PRO A 564 -25.57 10.33 21.05
C PRO A 564 -26.73 10.90 21.85
N LYS A 565 -26.47 11.27 23.11
CA LYS A 565 -27.42 12.00 23.95
C LYS A 565 -26.92 13.44 24.09
N TYR A 566 -27.78 14.37 23.74
CA TYR A 566 -27.49 15.79 23.93
C TYR A 566 -27.86 16.20 25.34
N ASP A 567 -26.91 16.80 26.05
CA ASP A 567 -27.11 17.39 27.36
C ASP A 567 -27.37 18.88 27.21
N ASN A 568 -28.62 19.29 27.35
CA ASN A 568 -29.04 20.68 27.21
C ASN A 568 -28.43 21.62 28.27
N GLY A 569 -28.05 21.09 29.45
CA GLY A 569 -27.46 21.88 30.53
C GLY A 569 -25.99 22.22 30.28
N GLU A 570 -25.26 21.34 29.65
CA GLU A 570 -23.84 21.53 29.33
C GLU A 570 -23.59 21.91 27.86
N ASN A 571 -24.64 21.90 27.03
CA ASN A 571 -24.57 22.15 25.59
C ASN A 571 -23.59 21.21 24.87
N LYS A 572 -23.58 19.93 25.27
CA LYS A 572 -22.63 18.93 24.83
C LYS A 572 -23.30 17.64 24.41
N LEU A 573 -22.69 16.97 23.45
CA LEU A 573 -23.14 15.68 22.94
C LEU A 573 -22.31 14.56 23.59
N TYR A 574 -22.95 13.52 24.08
CA TYR A 574 -22.29 12.40 24.74
C TYR A 574 -22.71 11.07 24.16
N ILE A 575 -21.79 10.10 24.14
CA ILE A 575 -22.09 8.67 24.04
C ILE A 575 -21.85 8.00 25.40
N SER A 576 -22.68 7.02 25.73
CA SER A 576 -22.47 6.18 26.91
C SER A 576 -21.86 4.86 26.45
N LEU A 577 -20.68 4.52 26.94
CA LEU A 577 -19.98 3.27 26.66
C LEU A 577 -19.61 2.64 28.01
N ASP A 578 -20.10 1.43 28.27
CA ASP A 578 -19.83 0.69 29.52
C ASP A 578 -19.99 1.54 30.82
N GLY A 579 -21.04 2.39 30.84
CA GLY A 579 -21.31 3.28 31.97
C GLY A 579 -20.46 4.53 32.04
N ARG A 580 -19.54 4.75 31.10
CA ARG A 580 -18.76 5.98 30.97
C ARG A 580 -19.44 6.95 30.00
N LYS A 581 -19.50 8.22 30.41
CA LYS A 581 -20.04 9.31 29.59
C LYS A 581 -18.89 9.94 28.81
N LEU A 582 -18.85 9.74 27.48
CA LEU A 582 -17.83 10.29 26.60
C LEU A 582 -18.37 11.53 25.88
N GLU A 583 -17.71 12.66 26.00
CA GLU A 583 -18.07 13.90 25.33
C GLU A 583 -17.72 13.84 23.84
N ILE A 584 -18.73 13.94 22.96
CA ILE A 584 -18.55 13.89 21.51
C ILE A 584 -18.35 15.29 20.92
N SER A 585 -18.67 16.35 21.63
CA SER A 585 -18.54 17.73 21.11
C SER A 585 -17.10 18.09 20.71
N LYS A 586 -16.10 17.44 21.28
CA LYS A 586 -14.70 17.55 20.86
C LYS A 586 -14.38 16.70 19.63
N PHE A 587 -15.24 15.75 19.28
CA PHE A 587 -15.02 14.75 18.23
C PHE A 587 -15.89 14.96 16.99
N ILE A 588 -16.84 15.87 17.03
CA ILE A 588 -17.67 16.20 15.89
C ILE A 588 -17.00 17.31 15.09
N THR A 589 -16.35 16.95 14.02
CA THR A 589 -15.99 17.92 12.98
C THR A 589 -17.04 17.89 11.89
N THR A 590 -17.59 19.06 11.58
CA THR A 590 -18.34 19.24 10.34
C THR A 590 -17.38 19.08 9.18
N SER A 591 -17.47 18.00 8.46
CA SER A 591 -16.77 17.83 7.19
C SER A 591 -17.79 17.94 6.06
N ARG A 592 -17.51 18.84 5.13
CA ARG A 592 -18.19 18.83 3.84
C ARG A 592 -17.67 17.62 3.08
N ILE A 593 -18.55 16.70 2.69
CA ILE A 593 -18.22 15.77 1.61
C ILE A 593 -18.15 16.64 0.36
N ASP A 594 -16.96 16.78 -0.19
CA ASP A 594 -16.78 17.50 -1.43
C ASP A 594 -17.26 16.61 -2.58
N PHE A 595 -18.51 16.81 -2.99
CA PHE A 595 -19.10 16.11 -4.13
C PHE A 595 -18.61 16.64 -5.49
N SER A 596 -17.63 17.53 -5.54
CA SER A 596 -16.92 17.88 -6.77
C SER A 596 -16.31 16.64 -7.46
N VAL A 597 -16.18 15.54 -6.71
CA VAL A 597 -15.89 14.18 -7.18
C VAL A 597 -16.81 13.71 -8.30
N LEU A 598 -18.03 14.18 -8.36
CA LEU A 598 -19.03 13.78 -9.36
C LEU A 598 -18.96 14.58 -10.67
N GLY A 599 -17.89 15.32 -10.87
CA GLY A 599 -17.65 16.14 -12.07
C GLY A 599 -18.57 17.37 -12.13
N ASN A 600 -18.01 18.57 -12.11
CA ASN A 600 -18.67 19.89 -12.28
C ASN A 600 -20.04 20.04 -11.60
N LEU A 601 -20.11 19.75 -10.31
CA LEU A 601 -21.23 20.11 -9.46
C LEU A 601 -20.95 21.46 -8.81
N ASP A 602 -20.71 22.48 -9.64
CA ASP A 602 -20.62 23.86 -9.18
C ASP A 602 -21.91 24.24 -8.41
N GLY A 603 -21.76 24.50 -7.12
CA GLY A 603 -22.81 25.09 -6.29
C GLY A 603 -23.58 24.15 -5.36
N LEU A 604 -23.28 22.86 -5.27
CA LEU A 604 -23.86 22.00 -4.23
C LEU A 604 -23.00 22.02 -2.96
N GLU A 605 -23.17 23.04 -2.15
CA GLU A 605 -22.78 22.97 -0.74
C GLU A 605 -23.72 22.03 -0.02
N LEU A 606 -23.28 20.78 0.16
CA LEU A 606 -23.99 19.83 1.01
C LEU A 606 -23.73 20.21 2.46
N ASN A 607 -24.81 20.28 3.23
CA ASN A 607 -24.73 20.51 4.66
C ASN A 607 -23.75 19.51 5.28
N SER A 608 -22.90 20.03 6.12
CA SER A 608 -21.83 19.31 6.82
C SER A 608 -22.29 17.97 7.37
N LEU A 609 -21.63 16.88 6.95
CA LEU A 609 -21.69 15.61 7.64
C LEU A 609 -20.98 15.73 8.98
N GLN A 610 -21.68 15.41 10.04
CA GLN A 610 -21.09 15.29 11.36
C GLN A 610 -20.48 13.90 11.48
N TYR A 611 -19.14 13.82 11.57
CA TYR A 611 -18.45 12.59 11.88
C TYR A 611 -18.13 12.55 13.36
N CYS A 612 -18.41 11.43 13.99
CA CYS A 612 -17.85 11.13 15.28
C CYS A 612 -16.37 10.73 15.09
N LEU A 613 -15.45 11.45 15.73
CA LEU A 613 -14.04 11.16 15.72
C LEU A 613 -13.75 10.11 16.79
N VAL A 614 -13.49 8.90 16.37
CA VAL A 614 -13.13 7.80 17.26
C VAL A 614 -11.65 7.90 17.70
N ASP A 615 -10.85 8.76 17.09
CA ASP A 615 -9.40 8.72 17.16
C ASP A 615 -8.77 9.37 18.42
N GLU A 616 -9.53 10.09 19.24
CA GLU A 616 -8.98 10.67 20.48
C GLU A 616 -9.26 9.86 21.75
N VAL A 617 -9.91 8.71 21.59
CA VAL A 617 -10.15 7.79 22.69
C VAL A 617 -9.04 6.74 22.63
N GLU A 618 -8.03 6.85 23.48
CA GLU A 618 -7.00 5.81 23.64
C GLU A 618 -7.60 4.42 23.96
N ASP A 619 -8.85 4.39 24.44
CA ASP A 619 -9.67 3.19 24.64
C ASP A 619 -10.49 2.78 23.39
N SER A 620 -10.25 3.36 22.22
CA SER A 620 -11.04 3.15 20.99
C SER A 620 -10.87 1.77 20.35
N VAL A 621 -9.91 0.98 20.79
CA VAL A 621 -9.69 -0.41 20.34
C VAL A 621 -10.95 -1.24 20.49
N ASP A 622 -11.76 -0.98 21.51
CA ASP A 622 -12.98 -1.73 21.78
C ASP A 622 -14.14 -1.34 20.83
N ILE A 623 -14.27 -0.06 20.47
CA ILE A 623 -15.31 0.40 19.53
C ILE A 623 -15.02 -0.11 18.13
N VAL A 624 -13.78 -0.07 17.67
CA VAL A 624 -13.40 -0.57 16.35
C VAL A 624 -13.61 -2.09 16.30
N SER A 625 -13.25 -2.84 17.35
CA SER A 625 -13.47 -4.28 17.41
C SER A 625 -14.96 -4.64 17.37
N GLN A 626 -15.82 -3.86 18.03
CA GLN A 626 -17.26 -4.04 18.01
C GLN A 626 -17.89 -3.70 16.63
N LEU A 627 -17.32 -2.76 15.91
CA LEU A 627 -17.75 -2.40 14.54
C LEU A 627 -17.22 -3.35 13.47
N MET A 628 -16.24 -4.20 13.76
CA MET A 628 -15.60 -5.10 12.79
C MET A 628 -16.58 -5.97 11.98
N PRO A 629 -17.62 -6.59 12.56
CA PRO A 629 -18.59 -7.35 11.76
C PRO A 629 -19.33 -6.50 10.73
N ALA A 630 -19.67 -5.25 11.07
CA ALA A 630 -20.32 -4.31 10.15
C ALA A 630 -19.35 -3.86 9.04
N LEU A 631 -18.11 -3.59 9.41
CA LEU A 631 -17.08 -3.19 8.45
C LEU A 631 -16.78 -4.29 7.45
N TRP A 632 -16.75 -5.56 7.88
CA TRP A 632 -16.60 -6.69 6.98
C TRP A 632 -17.79 -6.87 6.03
N ARG A 633 -19.02 -6.59 6.47
CA ARG A 633 -20.22 -6.63 5.60
C ARG A 633 -20.19 -5.48 4.59
N LEU A 634 -19.83 -4.29 5.03
CA LEU A 634 -19.65 -3.15 4.15
C LEU A 634 -18.56 -3.46 3.10
N ALA A 635 -17.42 -4.01 3.53
CA ALA A 635 -16.36 -4.41 2.63
C ALA A 635 -16.82 -5.48 1.63
N GLU A 636 -17.64 -6.46 2.04
CA GLU A 636 -18.22 -7.49 1.16
C GLU A 636 -19.10 -6.87 0.08
N LEU A 637 -19.99 -5.94 0.47
CA LEU A 637 -20.85 -5.22 -0.46
C LEU A 637 -20.01 -4.46 -1.48
N LEU A 638 -19.05 -3.67 -1.01
CA LEU A 638 -18.22 -2.83 -1.87
C LEU A 638 -17.31 -3.65 -2.77
N TRP A 639 -16.79 -4.76 -2.26
CA TRP A 639 -16.04 -5.73 -3.03
C TRP A 639 -16.87 -6.33 -4.18
N THR A 640 -18.08 -6.76 -3.88
CA THR A 640 -19.00 -7.33 -4.88
C THR A 640 -19.32 -6.30 -5.96
N VAL A 641 -19.56 -5.06 -5.57
CA VAL A 641 -19.88 -3.98 -6.52
C VAL A 641 -18.69 -3.60 -7.39
N GLN A 642 -17.48 -3.58 -6.82
CA GLN A 642 -16.27 -3.26 -7.58
C GLN A 642 -15.96 -4.30 -8.67
N ASN A 643 -16.45 -5.52 -8.52
CA ASN A 643 -16.03 -6.67 -9.34
C ASN A 643 -17.18 -7.39 -10.06
N GLN A 644 -18.34 -6.75 -10.22
CA GLN A 644 -19.49 -7.35 -10.95
C GLN A 644 -19.23 -7.62 -12.45
N GLN A 645 -18.14 -7.10 -13.01
CA GLN A 645 -17.77 -7.36 -14.41
C GLN A 645 -17.08 -8.72 -14.63
N ASP A 646 -16.48 -9.31 -13.59
CA ASP A 646 -15.73 -10.58 -13.73
C ASP A 646 -16.63 -11.84 -13.80
N GLU A 647 -17.94 -11.71 -13.62
CA GLU A 647 -18.88 -12.85 -13.67
C GLU A 647 -19.60 -12.99 -15.05
N ASN A 648 -19.40 -12.06 -15.98
CA ASN A 648 -20.04 -12.07 -17.32
C ASN A 648 -19.07 -12.29 -18.48
N ASP A 649 -17.78 -12.45 -18.22
CA ASP A 649 -16.75 -12.89 -19.16
C ASP A 649 -16.27 -14.31 -18.77
#